data_c5c1f6d07e7de7dcf716b69c62bb62df
#
_entry.id   c5c1f6d07e7de7dcf716b69c62bb62df
#
_cell.length_a   1.000
_cell.length_b   1.000
_cell.length_c   1.000
_cell.angle_alpha   90.00
_cell.angle_beta   90.00
_cell.angle_gamma   90.00
#
_symmetry.space_group_name_H-M   'P 1'
#
loop_
_entity.id
_entity.type
_entity.pdbx_description
1 polymer ?
#
loop_
_entity_poly.entity_id
_entity_poly.type
_entity_poly.pdbx_seq_one_letter_code
_entity_poly.pdbx_strand_id
1 'polypeptide(L)'
;MRRWHKFAIGSAAGIVLAGAALFALDAADKAFPPPLDRANAVSAEVLDADGQLLRAFATSEGRWRLTTAVSDVDPQFLRMLIAYEDQRFYDHGGVDLWALGRAAVQLVSNGRIVSGASTLSMQVARLIEPREGRSLSAKLLQLVRAVQIERRLSKEEILDLYLTHAPYGGNLEGVRAASLAYFGKEPRRLTVAEAALLVALPQLPERRRPDRNLKAAEAARKRVLDRVAVARAVGDGEAERAEGVAVPPQRMQLPALAAHVAEAALRKEPTVLKHQTTLKKQVQQGLEAVARAAAFKLGPKLSLAMVMADAQTGAIVGEVGSADYFDASRSGWIDMTRVNRSPGSTLKPFIYGLAFEQGLVSQETIIEDRPADFFGYRPRNFDMSYQGDVTVREALQLSLNVPAVKLLDAVGPSRLMARFRRAEVRPVLPPNETPGLAIGLGGVGITLKDLVQLYTALANRGQPARLGDGVTGAPGKLDGEPLLEPVAVWNVADILSGVIPPAGAPQRGIAYKTGTSYGYRDAWSVGYDGRYVLGVWVGRPDNSAVPGLTGYGTAAPILFEGFAKSGIATTPLPRPPAGAVRIAQSELPISQRRFALNASGLLTSGREAAPQIIYPPEGAHVDLGAGQGNLSPLMLKLQGGRAPFRWLANGKPLPDLSRRRIQQWLPDGGGYSKLTVIDSAGRAASVGVFID
;
A
#
# COMPACT_ATOMS: atom_id res chain seq x y z
N MET A 1 -63.53 -23.44 55.96
CA MET A 1 -62.09 -23.23 56.34
C MET A 1 -61.12 -24.26 55.76
N ARG A 2 -61.40 -25.57 55.69
CA ARG A 2 -60.39 -26.58 55.19
C ARG A 2 -59.97 -26.48 53.72
N ARG A 3 -60.78 -25.88 52.83
CA ARG A 3 -60.36 -25.70 51.39
C ARG A 3 -59.38 -24.56 51.20
N TRP A 4 -59.49 -23.49 51.95
CA TRP A 4 -58.59 -22.35 51.89
C TRP A 4 -57.17 -22.67 52.40
N HIS A 5 -57.06 -23.53 53.44
CA HIS A 5 -55.74 -23.98 53.94
C HIS A 5 -55.02 -24.88 52.93
N LYS A 6 -55.72 -25.70 52.18
CA LYS A 6 -55.11 -26.52 51.12
C LYS A 6 -54.65 -25.67 49.96
N PHE A 7 -55.34 -24.61 49.60
CA PHE A 7 -54.92 -23.66 48.57
C PHE A 7 -53.70 -22.84 49.02
N ALA A 8 -53.68 -22.36 50.25
CA ALA A 8 -52.55 -21.61 50.81
C ALA A 8 -51.25 -22.45 50.93
N ILE A 9 -51.37 -23.73 51.35
CA ILE A 9 -50.26 -24.67 51.42
C ILE A 9 -49.75 -25.04 50.02
N GLY A 10 -50.70 -25.25 49.07
CA GLY A 10 -50.28 -25.52 47.68
C GLY A 10 -49.54 -24.32 47.02
N SER A 11 -49.99 -23.09 47.29
CA SER A 11 -49.33 -21.87 46.80
C SER A 11 -48.00 -21.65 47.48
N ALA A 12 -47.84 -21.89 48.78
CA ALA A 12 -46.60 -21.78 49.51
C ALA A 12 -45.58 -22.83 49.03
N ALA A 13 -46.02 -24.08 48.84
CA ALA A 13 -45.16 -25.14 48.28
C ALA A 13 -44.72 -24.82 46.83
N GLY A 14 -45.60 -24.22 46.02
CA GLY A 14 -45.25 -23.74 44.64
C GLY A 14 -44.22 -22.65 44.66
N ILE A 15 -44.30 -21.69 45.58
CA ILE A 15 -43.33 -20.59 45.73
C ILE A 15 -41.97 -21.12 46.19
N VAL A 16 -41.96 -22.06 47.16
CA VAL A 16 -40.70 -22.70 47.65
C VAL A 16 -40.03 -23.52 46.54
N LEU A 17 -40.81 -24.30 45.78
CA LEU A 17 -40.29 -25.05 44.63
C LEU A 17 -39.73 -24.12 43.53
N ALA A 18 -40.43 -23.04 43.25
CA ALA A 18 -39.97 -22.03 42.30
C ALA A 18 -38.66 -21.35 42.79
N GLY A 19 -38.59 -21.01 44.07
CA GLY A 19 -37.38 -20.46 44.69
C GLY A 19 -36.21 -21.42 44.70
N ALA A 20 -36.44 -22.71 45.00
CA ALA A 20 -35.43 -23.76 44.92
C ALA A 20 -34.93 -24.00 43.49
N ALA A 21 -35.85 -23.97 42.51
CA ALA A 21 -35.48 -24.09 41.08
C ALA A 21 -34.67 -22.88 40.61
N LEU A 22 -35.02 -21.67 41.00
CA LEU A 22 -34.26 -20.46 40.69
C LEU A 22 -32.87 -20.50 41.33
N PHE A 23 -32.77 -20.95 42.59
CA PHE A 23 -31.47 -21.10 43.27
C PHE A 23 -30.61 -22.19 42.62
N ALA A 24 -31.21 -23.33 42.24
CA ALA A 24 -30.50 -24.39 41.54
C ALA A 24 -30.01 -23.94 40.15
N LEU A 25 -30.80 -23.14 39.46
CA LEU A 25 -30.41 -22.53 38.17
C LEU A 25 -29.26 -21.54 38.35
N ASP A 26 -29.32 -20.71 39.39
CA ASP A 26 -28.22 -19.75 39.68
C ASP A 26 -26.93 -20.47 40.07
N ALA A 27 -27.01 -21.50 40.90
CA ALA A 27 -25.86 -22.33 41.29
C ALA A 27 -25.27 -23.10 40.09
N ALA A 28 -26.14 -23.65 39.22
CA ALA A 28 -25.69 -24.31 37.97
C ALA A 28 -25.08 -23.31 36.98
N ASP A 29 -25.64 -22.10 36.92
CA ASP A 29 -25.10 -21.04 36.06
C ASP A 29 -23.70 -20.58 36.50
N LYS A 30 -23.46 -20.50 37.80
CA LYS A 30 -22.13 -20.18 38.37
C LYS A 30 -21.14 -21.34 38.22
N ALA A 31 -21.61 -22.58 38.34
CA ALA A 31 -20.77 -23.77 38.23
C ALA A 31 -20.39 -24.13 36.76
N PHE A 32 -21.27 -23.83 35.81
CA PHE A 32 -21.15 -24.16 34.39
C PHE A 32 -21.48 -22.95 33.50
N PRO A 33 -20.68 -21.87 33.52
CA PRO A 33 -20.94 -20.70 32.70
C PRO A 33 -20.88 -21.02 31.20
N PRO A 34 -21.62 -20.28 30.35
CA PRO A 34 -21.49 -20.41 28.90
C PRO A 34 -20.04 -19.99 28.46
N PRO A 35 -19.43 -20.71 27.51
CA PRO A 35 -18.03 -20.48 27.12
C PRO A 35 -17.94 -19.26 26.19
N LEU A 36 -18.23 -18.04 26.70
CA LEU A 36 -18.23 -16.80 25.93
C LEU A 36 -16.81 -16.43 25.41
N ASP A 37 -15.75 -16.92 26.06
CA ASP A 37 -14.36 -16.69 25.61
C ASP A 37 -14.12 -17.22 24.20
N ARG A 38 -14.83 -18.30 23.81
CA ARG A 38 -14.74 -18.84 22.42
C ARG A 38 -15.28 -17.88 21.37
N ALA A 39 -16.14 -16.95 21.76
CA ALA A 39 -16.65 -15.91 20.86
C ALA A 39 -15.58 -14.88 20.47
N ASN A 40 -14.46 -14.81 21.24
CA ASN A 40 -13.36 -13.89 20.96
C ASN A 40 -12.41 -14.38 19.85
N ALA A 41 -12.59 -15.62 19.36
CA ALA A 41 -11.79 -16.17 18.27
C ALA A 41 -12.25 -15.58 16.94
N VAL A 42 -11.87 -14.34 16.64
CA VAL A 42 -12.24 -13.59 15.43
C VAL A 42 -11.00 -13.30 14.58
N SER A 43 -11.21 -12.90 13.34
CA SER A 43 -10.17 -12.51 12.39
C SER A 43 -9.53 -11.19 12.81
N ALA A 44 -8.20 -11.11 12.74
CA ALA A 44 -7.53 -9.83 12.84
C ALA A 44 -7.76 -9.00 11.58
N GLU A 45 -7.94 -7.70 11.77
CA GLU A 45 -8.29 -6.75 10.72
C GLU A 45 -7.29 -5.59 10.70
N VAL A 46 -6.88 -5.18 9.50
CA VAL A 46 -6.11 -3.96 9.28
C VAL A 46 -6.99 -2.97 8.55
N LEU A 47 -7.18 -1.81 9.16
CA LEU A 47 -8.10 -0.77 8.75
C LEU A 47 -7.33 0.44 8.22
N ASP A 48 -7.93 1.14 7.29
CA ASP A 48 -7.44 2.44 6.80
C ASP A 48 -7.76 3.57 7.80
N ALA A 49 -7.34 4.79 7.50
CA ALA A 49 -7.56 5.96 8.36
C ALA A 49 -9.04 6.23 8.68
N ASP A 50 -9.95 5.83 7.80
CA ASP A 50 -11.40 6.02 7.93
C ASP A 50 -12.12 4.77 8.49
N GLY A 51 -11.37 3.76 8.97
CA GLY A 51 -11.91 2.50 9.50
C GLY A 51 -12.37 1.51 8.44
N GLN A 52 -12.04 1.71 7.16
CA GLN A 52 -12.38 0.77 6.10
C GLN A 52 -11.39 -0.39 6.06
N LEU A 53 -11.89 -1.60 5.80
CA LEU A 53 -11.06 -2.80 5.73
C LEU A 53 -10.06 -2.71 4.58
N LEU A 54 -8.75 -2.79 4.90
CA LEU A 54 -7.66 -2.99 3.95
C LEU A 54 -7.34 -4.47 3.78
N ARG A 55 -7.22 -5.19 4.91
CA ARG A 55 -6.89 -6.62 4.92
C ARG A 55 -7.44 -7.28 6.16
N ALA A 56 -7.90 -8.51 6.00
CA ALA A 56 -8.23 -9.39 7.11
C ALA A 56 -7.28 -10.60 7.11
N PHE A 57 -7.17 -11.26 8.27
CA PHE A 57 -6.45 -12.52 8.43
C PHE A 57 -7.40 -13.59 8.89
N ALA A 58 -7.31 -14.78 8.33
CA ALA A 58 -8.13 -15.90 8.78
C ALA A 58 -7.81 -16.25 10.24
N THR A 59 -8.78 -16.77 10.98
CA THR A 59 -8.56 -17.35 12.31
C THR A 59 -7.59 -18.56 12.20
N SER A 60 -7.08 -19.03 13.33
CA SER A 60 -6.26 -20.25 13.40
C SER A 60 -6.95 -21.48 12.80
N GLU A 61 -8.28 -21.47 12.75
CA GLU A 61 -9.11 -22.51 12.13
C GLU A 61 -9.31 -22.32 10.61
N GLY A 62 -8.68 -21.29 10.02
CA GLY A 62 -8.83 -20.94 8.60
C GLY A 62 -10.19 -20.28 8.26
N ARG A 63 -10.89 -19.74 9.24
CA ARG A 63 -12.18 -19.07 9.06
C ARG A 63 -12.01 -17.57 8.87
N TRP A 64 -12.85 -16.98 8.03
CA TRP A 64 -13.03 -15.54 7.93
C TRP A 64 -14.20 -15.14 8.83
N ARG A 65 -13.89 -14.59 10.00
CA ARG A 65 -14.84 -14.22 11.05
C ARG A 65 -14.58 -12.79 11.49
N LEU A 66 -15.17 -11.83 10.76
CA LEU A 66 -14.99 -10.40 11.02
C LEU A 66 -15.96 -9.93 12.10
N THR A 67 -15.47 -9.25 13.12
CA THR A 67 -16.29 -8.67 14.19
C THR A 67 -17.31 -7.72 13.59
N THR A 68 -18.57 -7.88 13.96
CA THR A 68 -19.70 -7.13 13.39
C THR A 68 -20.65 -6.74 14.49
N ALA A 69 -20.88 -5.45 14.69
CA ALA A 69 -21.90 -4.92 15.59
C ALA A 69 -23.22 -4.68 14.85
N VAL A 70 -24.33 -4.59 15.58
CA VAL A 70 -25.65 -4.21 15.05
C VAL A 70 -25.58 -2.89 14.28
N SER A 71 -24.82 -1.92 14.77
CA SER A 71 -24.62 -0.61 14.12
C SER A 71 -23.90 -0.68 12.76
N ASP A 72 -23.18 -1.76 12.48
CA ASP A 72 -22.42 -1.96 11.24
C ASP A 72 -23.26 -2.58 10.11
N VAL A 73 -24.50 -2.97 10.41
CA VAL A 73 -25.36 -3.70 9.48
C VAL A 73 -26.59 -2.86 9.12
N ASP A 74 -27.06 -3.03 7.89
CA ASP A 74 -28.26 -2.37 7.40
C ASP A 74 -29.48 -2.68 8.30
N PRO A 75 -30.19 -1.68 8.82
CA PRO A 75 -31.37 -1.90 9.64
C PRO A 75 -32.46 -2.74 8.95
N GLN A 76 -32.55 -2.69 7.63
CA GLN A 76 -33.44 -3.51 6.84
C GLN A 76 -33.12 -5.00 6.96
N PHE A 77 -31.82 -5.34 6.91
CA PHE A 77 -31.39 -6.74 7.12
C PHE A 77 -31.78 -7.24 8.51
N LEU A 78 -31.58 -6.43 9.56
CA LEU A 78 -31.93 -6.80 10.93
C LEU A 78 -33.42 -7.04 11.07
N ARG A 79 -34.28 -6.18 10.52
CA ARG A 79 -35.74 -6.38 10.51
C ARG A 79 -36.13 -7.69 9.81
N MET A 80 -35.49 -7.95 8.65
CA MET A 80 -35.75 -9.19 7.89
C MET A 80 -35.25 -10.44 8.62
N LEU A 81 -34.09 -10.37 9.27
CA LEU A 81 -33.52 -11.46 10.07
C LEU A 81 -34.47 -11.83 11.22
N ILE A 82 -34.88 -10.84 12.00
CA ILE A 82 -35.77 -11.03 13.14
C ILE A 82 -37.15 -11.56 12.67
N ALA A 83 -37.73 -10.98 11.63
CA ALA A 83 -39.00 -11.44 11.06
C ALA A 83 -38.95 -12.88 10.52
N TYR A 84 -37.80 -13.31 10.04
CA TYR A 84 -37.59 -14.64 9.46
C TYR A 84 -37.22 -15.68 10.51
N GLU A 85 -36.25 -15.41 11.39
CA GLU A 85 -35.69 -16.38 12.33
C GLU A 85 -36.39 -16.37 13.69
N ASP A 86 -36.78 -15.18 14.22
CA ASP A 86 -37.27 -15.05 15.61
C ASP A 86 -38.13 -13.79 15.80
N GLN A 87 -39.39 -13.85 15.36
CA GLN A 87 -40.30 -12.68 15.35
C GLN A 87 -40.50 -12.01 16.72
N ARG A 88 -40.31 -12.74 17.80
CA ARG A 88 -40.49 -12.25 19.17
C ARG A 88 -39.19 -12.18 19.94
N PHE A 89 -38.09 -11.98 19.21
CA PHE A 89 -36.75 -11.95 19.79
C PHE A 89 -36.62 -11.03 21.00
N TYR A 90 -37.26 -9.87 20.96
CA TYR A 90 -37.20 -8.89 22.04
C TYR A 90 -38.15 -9.20 23.21
N ASP A 91 -39.10 -10.16 23.08
CA ASP A 91 -40.15 -10.45 24.03
C ASP A 91 -39.88 -11.66 24.94
N HIS A 92 -38.81 -12.40 24.68
CA HIS A 92 -38.46 -13.61 25.45
C HIS A 92 -37.05 -13.60 26.00
N GLY A 93 -36.78 -14.36 27.06
CA GLY A 93 -35.46 -14.52 27.70
C GLY A 93 -34.69 -15.77 27.24
N GLY A 94 -34.46 -15.90 25.93
CA GLY A 94 -33.69 -16.99 25.32
C GLY A 94 -34.52 -18.12 24.74
N VAL A 95 -35.67 -18.38 25.26
CA VAL A 95 -36.60 -19.43 24.78
C VAL A 95 -37.98 -18.85 24.60
N ASP A 96 -38.55 -18.99 23.40
CA ASP A 96 -39.94 -18.61 23.12
C ASP A 96 -40.90 -19.75 23.48
N LEU A 97 -41.52 -19.65 24.67
CA LEU A 97 -42.47 -20.65 25.16
C LEU A 97 -43.73 -20.77 24.29
N TRP A 98 -44.18 -19.67 23.68
CA TRP A 98 -45.31 -19.67 22.75
C TRP A 98 -44.98 -20.38 21.44
N ALA A 99 -43.77 -20.16 20.92
CA ALA A 99 -43.30 -20.87 19.74
C ALA A 99 -43.11 -22.36 20.00
N LEU A 100 -42.60 -22.73 21.19
CA LEU A 100 -42.47 -24.13 21.62
C LEU A 100 -43.86 -24.79 21.73
N GLY A 101 -44.84 -24.14 22.39
CA GLY A 101 -46.24 -24.63 22.51
C GLY A 101 -46.85 -24.81 21.12
N ARG A 102 -46.74 -23.83 20.25
CA ARG A 102 -47.25 -23.93 18.87
C ARG A 102 -46.58 -25.07 18.09
N ALA A 103 -45.27 -25.24 18.21
CA ALA A 103 -44.52 -26.32 17.52
C ALA A 103 -44.95 -27.71 18.06
N ALA A 104 -45.21 -27.85 19.36
CA ALA A 104 -45.72 -29.07 19.98
C ALA A 104 -47.11 -29.40 19.46
N VAL A 105 -48.06 -28.45 19.43
CA VAL A 105 -49.37 -28.63 18.85
C VAL A 105 -49.31 -29.04 17.38
N GLN A 106 -48.46 -28.38 16.59
CA GLN A 106 -48.27 -28.71 15.17
C GLN A 106 -47.66 -30.10 14.95
N LEU A 107 -46.76 -30.54 15.81
CA LEU A 107 -46.20 -31.90 15.76
C LEU A 107 -47.29 -32.94 16.02
N VAL A 108 -48.14 -32.71 17.02
CA VAL A 108 -49.25 -33.64 17.34
C VAL A 108 -50.30 -33.64 16.23
N SER A 109 -50.64 -32.48 15.68
CA SER A 109 -51.73 -32.37 14.68
C SER A 109 -51.29 -32.83 13.28
N ASN A 110 -50.02 -32.60 12.89
CA ASN A 110 -49.56 -32.88 11.52
C ASN A 110 -48.60 -34.08 11.43
N GLY A 111 -48.22 -34.73 12.53
CA GLY A 111 -47.25 -35.82 12.57
C GLY A 111 -45.83 -35.45 12.14
N ARG A 112 -45.56 -34.15 11.91
CA ARG A 112 -44.27 -33.61 11.51
C ARG A 112 -44.02 -32.21 12.07
N ILE A 113 -42.77 -31.86 12.24
CA ILE A 113 -42.39 -30.49 12.64
C ILE A 113 -42.64 -29.55 11.47
N VAL A 114 -43.58 -28.62 11.58
CA VAL A 114 -43.97 -27.65 10.54
C VAL A 114 -43.30 -26.30 10.76
N SER A 115 -43.06 -25.89 12.02
CA SER A 115 -42.37 -24.65 12.35
C SER A 115 -41.23 -24.87 13.33
N GLY A 116 -40.12 -24.14 13.15
CA GLY A 116 -38.99 -24.14 14.09
C GLY A 116 -39.32 -23.36 15.36
N ALA A 117 -38.97 -23.92 16.53
CA ALA A 117 -39.06 -23.23 17.83
C ALA A 117 -37.66 -22.78 18.32
N SER A 118 -36.69 -22.65 17.43
CA SER A 118 -35.33 -22.24 17.79
C SER A 118 -35.24 -20.73 17.69
N THR A 119 -34.84 -20.06 18.78
CA THR A 119 -34.63 -18.63 18.87
C THR A 119 -33.19 -18.25 18.37
N LEU A 120 -32.96 -16.97 18.11
CA LEU A 120 -31.60 -16.46 17.80
C LEU A 120 -30.62 -16.75 18.94
N SER A 121 -31.03 -16.58 20.19
CA SER A 121 -30.20 -16.91 21.37
C SER A 121 -29.84 -18.38 21.44
N MET A 122 -30.71 -19.29 21.04
CA MET A 122 -30.40 -20.72 20.89
C MET A 122 -29.41 -20.99 19.75
N GLN A 123 -29.54 -20.24 18.67
CA GLN A 123 -28.60 -20.34 17.56
C GLN A 123 -27.19 -19.85 17.99
N VAL A 124 -27.09 -18.73 18.69
CA VAL A 124 -25.81 -18.21 19.25
C VAL A 124 -25.23 -19.25 20.22
N ALA A 125 -26.02 -19.85 21.11
CA ALA A 125 -25.54 -20.91 22.01
C ALA A 125 -24.88 -22.07 21.24
N ARG A 126 -25.46 -22.48 20.11
CA ARG A 126 -24.89 -23.52 19.24
C ARG A 126 -23.66 -23.08 18.51
N LEU A 127 -23.53 -21.79 18.12
CA LEU A 127 -22.39 -21.26 17.42
C LEU A 127 -21.17 -21.16 18.33
N ILE A 128 -21.37 -20.77 19.59
CA ILE A 128 -20.28 -20.65 20.58
C ILE A 128 -19.85 -22.03 21.11
N GLU A 129 -20.80 -22.98 21.28
CA GLU A 129 -20.54 -24.32 21.77
C GLU A 129 -21.04 -25.37 20.76
N PRO A 130 -20.31 -25.56 19.61
CA PRO A 130 -20.71 -26.55 18.61
C PRO A 130 -20.67 -27.97 19.19
N ARG A 131 -21.66 -28.77 18.86
CA ARG A 131 -21.77 -30.18 19.31
C ARG A 131 -22.01 -31.10 18.14
N GLU A 132 -21.41 -32.25 18.17
CA GLU A 132 -21.65 -33.32 17.20
C GLU A 132 -22.99 -34.01 17.51
N GLY A 133 -23.87 -34.04 16.52
CA GLY A 133 -25.14 -34.75 16.57
C GLY A 133 -26.40 -33.94 16.99
N ARG A 134 -27.59 -34.49 16.62
CA ARG A 134 -28.88 -33.94 16.90
C ARG A 134 -29.62 -34.74 17.98
N SER A 135 -29.02 -34.81 19.19
CA SER A 135 -29.66 -35.51 20.34
C SER A 135 -30.61 -34.60 21.11
N LEU A 136 -31.53 -35.19 21.85
CA LEU A 136 -32.41 -34.44 22.76
C LEU A 136 -31.62 -33.75 23.86
N SER A 137 -30.55 -34.38 24.36
CA SER A 137 -29.67 -33.77 25.35
C SER A 137 -28.93 -32.53 24.82
N ALA A 138 -28.46 -32.57 23.56
CA ALA A 138 -27.88 -31.40 22.92
C ALA A 138 -28.86 -30.24 22.77
N LYS A 139 -30.14 -30.57 22.46
CA LYS A 139 -31.23 -29.58 22.38
C LYS A 139 -31.58 -28.99 23.73
N LEU A 140 -31.65 -29.79 24.78
CA LEU A 140 -31.89 -29.33 26.14
C LEU A 140 -30.80 -28.39 26.63
N LEU A 141 -29.57 -28.78 26.43
CA LEU A 141 -28.45 -27.91 26.80
C LEU A 141 -28.43 -26.61 26.01
N GLN A 142 -28.79 -26.64 24.72
CA GLN A 142 -28.95 -25.44 23.92
C GLN A 142 -29.98 -24.46 24.49
N LEU A 143 -31.09 -24.99 25.03
CA LEU A 143 -32.13 -24.19 25.73
C LEU A 143 -31.53 -23.54 27.00
N VAL A 144 -30.83 -24.35 27.84
CA VAL A 144 -30.17 -23.84 29.06
C VAL A 144 -29.16 -22.75 28.72
N ARG A 145 -28.30 -23.02 27.73
CA ARG A 145 -27.28 -22.05 27.29
C ARG A 145 -27.92 -20.76 26.76
N ALA A 146 -29.03 -20.83 26.02
CA ALA A 146 -29.73 -19.66 25.53
C ALA A 146 -30.23 -18.77 26.69
N VAL A 147 -30.80 -19.37 27.74
CA VAL A 147 -31.21 -18.65 28.95
C VAL A 147 -30.02 -18.06 29.71
N GLN A 148 -28.93 -18.81 29.82
CA GLN A 148 -27.68 -18.32 30.44
C GLN A 148 -27.07 -17.11 29.71
N ILE A 149 -27.08 -17.13 28.37
CA ILE A 149 -26.61 -16.04 27.52
C ILE A 149 -27.47 -14.80 27.72
N GLU A 150 -28.78 -14.92 27.66
CA GLU A 150 -29.74 -13.81 27.87
C GLU A 150 -29.67 -13.19 29.28
N ARG A 151 -29.19 -13.93 30.28
CA ARG A 151 -28.97 -13.42 31.64
C ARG A 151 -27.71 -12.57 31.75
N ARG A 152 -26.75 -12.73 30.82
CA ARG A 152 -25.42 -12.08 30.85
C ARG A 152 -25.25 -11.00 29.80
N LEU A 153 -25.93 -11.15 28.69
CA LEU A 153 -25.78 -10.28 27.52
C LEU A 153 -27.10 -9.61 27.19
N SER A 154 -27.05 -8.39 26.73
CA SER A 154 -28.17 -7.66 26.14
C SER A 154 -28.59 -8.27 24.81
N LYS A 155 -29.77 -7.92 24.33
CA LYS A 155 -30.24 -8.33 23.00
C LYS A 155 -29.32 -7.89 21.86
N GLU A 156 -28.73 -6.70 21.96
CA GLU A 156 -27.77 -6.21 20.98
C GLU A 156 -26.47 -7.06 20.99
N GLU A 157 -25.89 -7.35 22.14
CA GLU A 157 -24.73 -8.21 22.26
C GLU A 157 -24.97 -9.62 21.73
N ILE A 158 -26.18 -10.17 21.93
CA ILE A 158 -26.57 -11.46 21.33
C ILE A 158 -26.66 -11.38 19.81
N LEU A 159 -27.18 -10.29 19.26
CA LEU A 159 -27.19 -10.05 17.83
C LEU A 159 -25.78 -9.87 17.30
N ASP A 160 -24.90 -9.13 17.96
CA ASP A 160 -23.48 -8.96 17.57
C ASP A 160 -22.77 -10.32 17.46
N LEU A 161 -23.02 -11.20 18.43
CA LEU A 161 -22.50 -12.57 18.38
C LEU A 161 -23.06 -13.35 17.18
N TYR A 162 -24.35 -13.26 16.93
CA TYR A 162 -24.96 -13.92 15.76
C TYR A 162 -24.40 -13.36 14.46
N LEU A 163 -24.33 -12.04 14.33
CA LEU A 163 -23.81 -11.33 13.14
C LEU A 163 -22.35 -11.66 12.86
N THR A 164 -21.58 -11.95 13.91
CA THR A 164 -20.15 -12.30 13.82
C THR A 164 -19.93 -13.79 13.51
N HIS A 165 -20.78 -14.70 14.04
CA HIS A 165 -20.50 -16.14 14.03
C HIS A 165 -21.39 -16.98 13.12
N ALA A 166 -22.51 -16.44 12.62
CA ALA A 166 -23.43 -17.20 11.76
C ALA A 166 -22.68 -17.75 10.52
N PRO A 167 -22.88 -19.03 10.13
CA PRO A 167 -22.17 -19.64 9.02
C PRO A 167 -22.79 -19.27 7.68
N TYR A 168 -21.95 -18.86 6.72
CA TYR A 168 -22.39 -18.52 5.36
C TYR A 168 -21.84 -19.46 4.28
N GLY A 169 -21.27 -20.59 4.72
CA GLY A 169 -20.75 -21.66 3.88
C GLY A 169 -19.25 -21.57 3.58
N GLY A 170 -18.61 -22.72 3.46
CA GLY A 170 -17.16 -22.86 3.40
C GLY A 170 -16.51 -22.32 4.67
N ASN A 171 -15.58 -21.41 4.48
CA ASN A 171 -14.85 -20.77 5.57
C ASN A 171 -15.36 -19.36 5.91
N LEU A 172 -16.55 -18.97 5.42
CA LEU A 172 -17.16 -17.67 5.74
C LEU A 172 -18.05 -17.78 6.97
N GLU A 173 -17.73 -17.01 7.99
CA GLU A 173 -18.53 -16.81 9.19
C GLU A 173 -18.77 -15.32 9.44
N GLY A 174 -19.97 -14.98 9.85
CA GLY A 174 -20.44 -13.61 10.03
C GLY A 174 -20.93 -12.93 8.76
N VAL A 175 -21.92 -12.04 8.96
CA VAL A 175 -22.61 -11.33 7.87
C VAL A 175 -21.65 -10.41 7.10
N ARG A 176 -20.66 -9.83 7.79
CA ARG A 176 -19.70 -8.91 7.17
C ARG A 176 -18.77 -9.64 6.20
N ALA A 177 -18.20 -10.78 6.62
CA ALA A 177 -17.38 -11.62 5.73
C ALA A 177 -18.22 -12.11 4.53
N ALA A 178 -19.47 -12.48 4.75
CA ALA A 178 -20.39 -12.92 3.70
C ALA A 178 -20.73 -11.77 2.72
N SER A 179 -21.04 -10.58 3.23
CA SER A 179 -21.34 -9.40 2.39
C SER A 179 -20.16 -9.04 1.51
N LEU A 180 -18.95 -9.00 2.08
CA LEU A 180 -17.71 -8.75 1.32
C LEU A 180 -17.45 -9.84 0.25
N ALA A 181 -17.68 -11.10 0.61
CA ALA A 181 -17.41 -12.22 -0.30
C ALA A 181 -18.47 -12.38 -1.41
N TYR A 182 -19.73 -12.07 -1.17
CA TYR A 182 -20.78 -12.23 -2.18
C TYR A 182 -21.11 -10.94 -2.93
N PHE A 183 -20.94 -9.76 -2.28
CA PHE A 183 -21.34 -8.47 -2.86
C PHE A 183 -20.19 -7.44 -2.97
N GLY A 184 -19.02 -7.73 -2.41
CA GLY A 184 -17.85 -6.84 -2.46
C GLY A 184 -18.01 -5.56 -1.63
N LYS A 185 -18.97 -5.51 -0.69
CA LYS A 185 -19.26 -4.31 0.12
C LYS A 185 -19.54 -4.64 1.58
N GLU A 186 -19.36 -3.64 2.44
CA GLU A 186 -19.73 -3.71 3.85
C GLU A 186 -21.26 -3.85 4.01
N PRO A 187 -21.75 -4.56 5.05
CA PRO A 187 -23.19 -4.86 5.21
C PRO A 187 -24.03 -3.66 5.67
N ARG A 188 -23.48 -2.48 5.76
CA ARG A 188 -24.16 -1.24 6.20
C ARG A 188 -25.25 -0.76 5.22
N ARG A 189 -25.16 -1.14 3.95
CA ARG A 189 -26.13 -0.79 2.89
C ARG A 189 -26.39 -2.01 2.02
N LEU A 190 -27.39 -2.77 2.39
CA LEU A 190 -27.85 -3.94 1.66
C LEU A 190 -29.16 -3.62 0.94
N THR A 191 -29.29 -4.07 -0.29
CA THR A 191 -30.61 -4.13 -0.95
C THR A 191 -31.47 -5.23 -0.31
N VAL A 192 -32.78 -5.15 -0.50
CA VAL A 192 -33.72 -6.20 -0.01
C VAL A 192 -33.35 -7.59 -0.53
N ALA A 193 -32.89 -7.66 -1.82
CA ALA A 193 -32.45 -8.92 -2.43
C ALA A 193 -31.19 -9.50 -1.77
N GLU A 194 -30.20 -8.65 -1.48
CA GLU A 194 -28.96 -9.06 -0.82
C GLU A 194 -29.21 -9.45 0.64
N ALA A 195 -30.02 -8.66 1.38
CA ALA A 195 -30.42 -8.96 2.73
C ALA A 195 -31.16 -10.31 2.81
N ALA A 196 -32.11 -10.55 1.91
CA ALA A 196 -32.84 -11.81 1.84
C ALA A 196 -31.95 -13.02 1.59
N LEU A 197 -30.95 -12.86 0.73
CA LEU A 197 -29.96 -13.92 0.47
C LEU A 197 -29.14 -14.20 1.75
N LEU A 198 -28.60 -13.17 2.41
CA LEU A 198 -27.83 -13.34 3.64
C LEU A 198 -28.66 -13.93 4.78
N VAL A 199 -29.94 -13.59 4.92
CA VAL A 199 -30.86 -14.22 5.90
C VAL A 199 -31.08 -15.70 5.56
N ALA A 200 -31.11 -16.06 4.27
CA ALA A 200 -31.39 -17.44 3.85
C ALA A 200 -30.22 -18.41 4.10
N LEU A 201 -28.99 -17.95 3.98
CA LEU A 201 -27.80 -18.81 3.92
C LEU A 201 -27.53 -19.60 5.22
N PRO A 202 -27.61 -19.02 6.45
CA PRO A 202 -27.15 -19.66 7.69
C PRO A 202 -27.86 -20.97 8.05
N GLN A 203 -29.09 -21.18 7.58
CA GLN A 203 -29.86 -22.41 7.89
C GLN A 203 -29.26 -23.68 7.24
N LEU A 204 -28.77 -23.59 6.02
CA LEU A 204 -28.14 -24.70 5.29
C LEU A 204 -26.96 -24.17 4.46
N PRO A 205 -25.90 -23.67 5.10
CA PRO A 205 -24.87 -22.85 4.46
C PRO A 205 -24.21 -23.57 3.29
N GLU A 206 -23.84 -24.84 3.42
CA GLU A 206 -23.17 -25.58 2.33
C GLU A 206 -24.09 -25.90 1.14
N ARG A 207 -25.38 -26.14 1.42
CA ARG A 207 -26.35 -26.48 0.36
C ARG A 207 -26.89 -25.27 -0.38
N ARG A 208 -26.84 -24.08 0.25
CA ARG A 208 -27.39 -22.83 -0.29
C ARG A 208 -26.31 -21.88 -0.79
N ARG A 209 -25.05 -22.30 -0.85
CA ARG A 209 -23.96 -21.48 -1.38
C ARG A 209 -24.21 -21.14 -2.85
N PRO A 210 -24.30 -19.85 -3.21
CA PRO A 210 -24.53 -19.43 -4.61
C PRO A 210 -23.47 -19.93 -5.58
N ASP A 211 -22.20 -19.94 -5.15
CA ASP A 211 -21.05 -20.38 -5.95
C ASP A 211 -21.01 -21.90 -6.19
N ARG A 212 -21.87 -22.69 -5.53
CA ARG A 212 -21.99 -24.14 -5.75
C ARG A 212 -23.38 -24.56 -6.21
N ASN A 213 -24.43 -23.90 -5.74
CA ASN A 213 -25.80 -24.25 -6.06
C ASN A 213 -26.69 -23.01 -6.13
N LEU A 214 -26.60 -22.32 -7.26
CA LEU A 214 -27.33 -21.09 -7.52
C LEU A 214 -28.86 -21.25 -7.34
N LYS A 215 -29.44 -22.31 -7.91
CA LYS A 215 -30.89 -22.58 -7.81
C LYS A 215 -31.37 -22.77 -6.36
N ALA A 216 -30.58 -23.44 -5.52
CA ALA A 216 -30.92 -23.62 -4.12
C ALA A 216 -30.82 -22.28 -3.34
N ALA A 217 -29.88 -21.42 -3.70
CA ALA A 217 -29.75 -20.08 -3.14
C ALA A 217 -30.95 -19.20 -3.52
N GLU A 218 -31.34 -19.18 -4.78
CA GLU A 218 -32.51 -18.44 -5.30
C GLU A 218 -33.79 -18.90 -4.64
N ALA A 219 -34.03 -20.21 -4.58
CA ALA A 219 -35.21 -20.78 -3.90
C ALA A 219 -35.22 -20.48 -2.41
N ALA A 220 -34.07 -20.43 -1.76
CA ALA A 220 -33.99 -20.06 -0.34
C ALA A 220 -34.26 -18.57 -0.11
N ARG A 221 -33.68 -17.68 -0.98
CA ARG A 221 -33.93 -16.24 -0.98
C ARG A 221 -35.44 -15.96 -1.17
N LYS A 222 -36.08 -16.61 -2.15
CA LYS A 222 -37.53 -16.46 -2.40
C LYS A 222 -38.32 -16.76 -1.15
N ARG A 223 -38.07 -17.88 -0.45
CA ARG A 223 -38.76 -18.21 0.80
C ARG A 223 -38.62 -17.15 1.89
N VAL A 224 -37.45 -16.49 1.95
CA VAL A 224 -37.24 -15.34 2.87
C VAL A 224 -38.12 -14.17 2.43
N LEU A 225 -38.05 -13.80 1.14
CA LEU A 225 -38.85 -12.70 0.58
C LEU A 225 -40.35 -12.90 0.81
N ASP A 226 -40.88 -14.09 0.52
CA ASP A 226 -42.30 -14.44 0.76
C ASP A 226 -42.67 -14.25 2.25
N ARG A 227 -41.85 -14.72 3.18
CA ARG A 227 -42.10 -14.63 4.61
C ARG A 227 -41.99 -13.22 5.18
N VAL A 228 -40.99 -12.44 4.75
CA VAL A 228 -40.83 -11.08 5.25
C VAL A 228 -41.84 -10.11 4.66
N ALA A 229 -42.41 -10.39 3.47
CA ALA A 229 -43.51 -9.67 2.89
C ALA A 229 -44.77 -9.88 3.74
N VAL A 230 -45.11 -11.16 4.10
CA VAL A 230 -46.23 -11.48 4.99
C VAL A 230 -46.07 -10.84 6.37
N ALA A 231 -44.84 -10.80 6.90
CA ALA A 231 -44.52 -10.17 8.17
C ALA A 231 -44.46 -8.62 8.10
N ARG A 232 -44.66 -8.01 6.92
CA ARG A 232 -44.49 -6.56 6.65
C ARG A 232 -43.16 -5.99 7.11
N ALA A 233 -42.12 -6.80 7.03
CA ALA A 233 -40.73 -6.38 7.33
C ALA A 233 -40.07 -5.63 6.19
N VAL A 234 -40.64 -5.63 4.99
CA VAL A 234 -40.27 -4.90 3.79
C VAL A 234 -41.46 -4.07 3.28
N GLY A 235 -41.18 -3.04 2.49
CA GLY A 235 -42.24 -2.21 1.89
C GLY A 235 -43.04 -2.95 0.82
N ASP A 236 -44.21 -2.41 0.51
CA ASP A 236 -45.10 -3.00 -0.48
C ASP A 236 -44.45 -3.11 -1.86
N GLY A 237 -44.50 -4.30 -2.48
CA GLY A 237 -43.90 -4.61 -3.77
C GLY A 237 -42.38 -4.68 -3.76
N GLU A 238 -41.68 -4.47 -2.65
CA GLU A 238 -40.22 -4.59 -2.58
C GLU A 238 -39.76 -6.05 -2.68
N ALA A 239 -40.49 -6.98 -2.11
CA ALA A 239 -40.19 -8.40 -2.18
C ALA A 239 -40.23 -8.92 -3.62
N GLU A 240 -41.25 -8.56 -4.41
CA GLU A 240 -41.39 -8.91 -5.81
C GLU A 240 -40.27 -8.32 -6.67
N ARG A 241 -39.94 -7.04 -6.45
CA ARG A 241 -38.81 -6.41 -7.15
C ARG A 241 -37.49 -7.08 -6.80
N ALA A 242 -37.30 -7.48 -5.54
CA ALA A 242 -36.07 -8.15 -5.08
C ALA A 242 -35.96 -9.58 -5.64
N GLU A 243 -37.06 -10.26 -5.94
CA GLU A 243 -37.04 -11.60 -6.56
C GLU A 243 -36.40 -11.58 -7.94
N GLY A 244 -36.61 -10.50 -8.73
CA GLY A 244 -36.07 -10.33 -10.07
C GLY A 244 -34.56 -10.01 -10.11
N VAL A 245 -33.93 -9.71 -8.97
CA VAL A 245 -32.50 -9.39 -8.93
C VAL A 245 -31.67 -10.68 -9.02
N ALA A 246 -30.63 -10.70 -9.87
CA ALA A 246 -29.75 -11.85 -10.00
C ALA A 246 -28.98 -12.15 -8.71
N VAL A 247 -28.82 -13.41 -8.37
CA VAL A 247 -27.94 -13.87 -7.27
C VAL A 247 -26.51 -13.98 -7.81
N PRO A 248 -25.49 -13.44 -7.13
CA PRO A 248 -24.10 -13.56 -7.54
C PRO A 248 -23.66 -15.03 -7.60
N PRO A 249 -23.18 -15.53 -8.76
CA PRO A 249 -22.82 -16.94 -8.93
C PRO A 249 -21.40 -17.26 -8.45
N GLN A 250 -20.63 -16.28 -8.02
CA GLN A 250 -19.23 -16.43 -7.60
C GLN A 250 -18.93 -15.64 -6.34
N ARG A 251 -17.88 -16.05 -5.63
CA ARG A 251 -17.32 -15.31 -4.51
C ARG A 251 -16.27 -14.34 -4.97
N MET A 252 -16.29 -13.15 -4.44
CA MET A 252 -15.21 -12.18 -4.54
C MET A 252 -14.15 -12.48 -3.46
N GLN A 253 -12.91 -12.13 -3.74
CA GLN A 253 -11.86 -12.17 -2.73
C GLN A 253 -12.09 -11.03 -1.73
N LEU A 254 -11.85 -11.31 -0.45
CA LEU A 254 -11.80 -10.28 0.58
C LEU A 254 -10.71 -9.26 0.25
N PRO A 255 -10.86 -8.00 0.67
CA PRO A 255 -9.81 -7.00 0.51
C PRO A 255 -8.45 -7.52 1.01
N ALA A 256 -7.42 -7.42 0.18
CA ALA A 256 -6.07 -7.93 0.45
C ALA A 256 -4.99 -6.88 0.17
N LEU A 257 -5.30 -5.62 0.53
CA LEU A 257 -4.43 -4.47 0.32
C LEU A 257 -3.34 -4.37 1.39
N ALA A 258 -2.31 -3.54 1.12
CA ALA A 258 -1.26 -3.16 2.05
C ALA A 258 -0.58 -4.36 2.74
N ALA A 259 -0.22 -5.40 1.97
CA ALA A 259 0.24 -6.67 2.51
C ALA A 259 1.41 -6.53 3.49
N HIS A 260 2.45 -5.75 3.17
CA HIS A 260 3.61 -5.57 4.04
C HIS A 260 3.28 -4.83 5.34
N VAL A 261 2.45 -3.78 5.27
CA VAL A 261 2.00 -3.02 6.45
C VAL A 261 1.14 -3.92 7.33
N ALA A 262 0.23 -4.68 6.74
CA ALA A 262 -0.65 -5.59 7.46
C ALA A 262 0.12 -6.71 8.18
N GLU A 263 1.07 -7.35 7.50
CA GLU A 263 1.95 -8.36 8.09
C GLU A 263 2.85 -7.78 9.20
N ALA A 264 3.33 -6.56 9.02
CA ALA A 264 4.13 -5.87 10.03
C ALA A 264 3.29 -5.51 11.27
N ALA A 265 2.03 -5.09 11.09
CA ALA A 265 1.09 -4.82 12.15
C ALA A 265 0.85 -6.05 13.02
N LEU A 266 0.51 -7.16 12.39
CA LEU A 266 0.23 -8.42 13.08
C LEU A 266 1.45 -8.96 13.83
N ARG A 267 2.66 -8.83 13.25
CA ARG A 267 3.90 -9.24 13.93
C ARG A 267 4.24 -8.37 15.12
N LYS A 268 3.96 -7.07 15.05
CA LYS A 268 4.26 -6.14 16.14
C LYS A 268 3.31 -6.33 17.32
N GLU A 269 2.03 -6.51 17.07
CA GLU A 269 1.00 -6.61 18.08
C GLU A 269 0.02 -7.77 17.77
N PRO A 270 0.45 -9.03 17.95
CA PRO A 270 -0.29 -10.21 17.50
C PRO A 270 -1.61 -10.44 18.25
N THR A 271 -1.80 -9.84 19.42
CA THR A 271 -3.01 -9.94 20.22
C THR A 271 -4.06 -8.87 19.91
N VAL A 272 -3.68 -7.84 19.17
CA VAL A 272 -4.59 -6.78 18.73
C VAL A 272 -5.39 -7.29 17.53
N LEU A 273 -6.71 -7.20 17.63
CA LEU A 273 -7.63 -7.69 16.60
C LEU A 273 -7.95 -6.64 15.54
N LYS A 274 -7.82 -5.36 15.84
CA LYS A 274 -8.06 -4.25 14.90
C LYS A 274 -6.88 -3.29 14.91
N HIS A 275 -6.13 -3.28 13.81
CA HIS A 275 -4.99 -2.39 13.61
C HIS A 275 -5.42 -1.20 12.76
N GLN A 276 -5.47 -0.03 13.37
CA GLN A 276 -5.80 1.22 12.68
C GLN A 276 -4.54 1.81 12.07
N THR A 277 -4.56 2.07 10.74
CA THR A 277 -3.44 2.70 10.02
C THR A 277 -3.76 4.13 9.62
N THR A 278 -2.76 4.84 9.11
CA THR A 278 -2.93 6.16 8.47
C THR A 278 -3.16 6.07 6.96
N LEU A 279 -3.10 4.85 6.40
CA LEU A 279 -3.32 4.61 4.97
C LEU A 279 -4.73 5.03 4.57
N LYS A 280 -4.89 5.46 3.33
CA LYS A 280 -6.20 5.72 2.71
C LYS A 280 -6.47 4.63 1.68
N LYS A 281 -7.57 3.90 1.83
CA LYS A 281 -7.91 2.75 0.99
C LYS A 281 -7.88 3.08 -0.50
N GLN A 282 -8.44 4.21 -0.91
CA GLN A 282 -8.45 4.63 -2.30
C GLN A 282 -7.03 4.87 -2.84
N VAL A 283 -6.17 5.54 -2.06
CA VAL A 283 -4.76 5.75 -2.41
C VAL A 283 -4.03 4.43 -2.55
N GLN A 284 -4.19 3.56 -1.56
CA GLN A 284 -3.55 2.24 -1.54
C GLN A 284 -3.95 1.40 -2.76
N GLN A 285 -5.25 1.36 -3.10
CA GLN A 285 -5.75 0.68 -4.29
C GLN A 285 -5.13 1.23 -5.57
N GLY A 286 -5.05 2.55 -5.68
CA GLY A 286 -4.45 3.23 -6.84
C GLY A 286 -2.97 2.90 -6.99
N LEU A 287 -2.18 2.98 -5.92
CA LEU A 287 -0.75 2.68 -5.94
C LEU A 287 -0.47 1.21 -6.23
N GLU A 288 -1.22 0.28 -5.63
CA GLU A 288 -1.07 -1.15 -5.93
C GLU A 288 -1.46 -1.51 -7.37
N ALA A 289 -2.48 -0.85 -7.93
CA ALA A 289 -2.84 -1.03 -9.33
C ALA A 289 -1.72 -0.56 -10.26
N VAL A 290 -1.11 0.60 -9.97
CA VAL A 290 0.06 1.10 -10.71
C VAL A 290 1.23 0.15 -10.56
N ALA A 291 1.49 -0.35 -9.35
CA ALA A 291 2.58 -1.28 -9.08
C ALA A 291 2.45 -2.58 -9.88
N ARG A 292 1.27 -3.19 -9.89
CA ARG A 292 1.01 -4.40 -10.67
C ARG A 292 1.15 -4.18 -12.18
N ALA A 293 0.60 -3.07 -12.69
CA ALA A 293 0.69 -2.73 -14.10
C ALA A 293 2.13 -2.46 -14.54
N ALA A 294 2.91 -1.76 -13.70
CA ALA A 294 4.33 -1.49 -13.94
C ALA A 294 5.14 -2.79 -13.92
N ALA A 295 4.91 -3.67 -12.93
CA ALA A 295 5.61 -4.95 -12.82
C ALA A 295 5.40 -5.85 -14.05
N PHE A 296 4.21 -5.85 -14.61
CA PHE A 296 3.91 -6.58 -15.84
C PHE A 296 4.77 -6.07 -17.02
N LYS A 297 4.90 -4.73 -17.16
CA LYS A 297 5.72 -4.10 -18.21
C LYS A 297 7.22 -4.30 -18.01
N LEU A 298 7.67 -4.31 -16.76
CA LEU A 298 9.09 -4.43 -16.38
C LEU A 298 9.63 -5.85 -16.57
N GLY A 299 8.76 -6.84 -16.73
CA GLY A 299 9.17 -8.24 -16.86
C GLY A 299 9.50 -8.90 -15.50
N PRO A 300 9.91 -10.16 -15.50
CA PRO A 300 10.22 -10.92 -14.30
C PRO A 300 11.47 -10.39 -13.56
N LYS A 301 11.61 -10.72 -12.28
CA LYS A 301 12.74 -10.40 -11.40
C LYS A 301 12.89 -8.91 -11.00
N LEU A 302 12.23 -7.96 -11.68
CA LEU A 302 12.20 -6.56 -11.25
C LEU A 302 11.07 -6.34 -10.26
N SER A 303 11.36 -5.72 -9.14
CA SER A 303 10.40 -5.27 -8.15
C SER A 303 10.34 -3.74 -8.11
N LEU A 304 9.32 -3.23 -7.45
CA LEU A 304 9.18 -1.79 -7.20
C LEU A 304 8.57 -1.57 -5.82
N ALA A 305 8.86 -0.41 -5.25
CA ALA A 305 8.24 0.05 -4.01
C ALA A 305 7.77 1.49 -4.17
N MET A 306 6.69 1.83 -3.45
CA MET A 306 6.11 3.17 -3.47
C MET A 306 5.72 3.59 -2.05
N VAL A 307 5.98 4.84 -1.69
CA VAL A 307 5.53 5.44 -0.44
C VAL A 307 4.96 6.82 -0.74
N MET A 308 3.70 7.03 -0.38
CA MET A 308 3.04 8.33 -0.46
C MET A 308 2.72 8.84 0.93
N ALA A 309 3.15 10.06 1.25
CA ALA A 309 2.99 10.65 2.56
C ALA A 309 2.46 12.10 2.49
N ASP A 310 1.71 12.50 3.50
CA ASP A 310 1.33 13.89 3.75
C ASP A 310 2.50 14.61 4.43
N ALA A 311 3.07 15.60 3.75
CA ALA A 311 4.25 16.32 4.21
C ALA A 311 4.01 17.20 5.45
N GLN A 312 2.77 17.52 5.78
CA GLN A 312 2.43 18.34 6.94
C GLN A 312 2.28 17.52 8.22
N THR A 313 1.76 16.31 8.10
CA THR A 313 1.46 15.44 9.23
C THR A 313 2.44 14.29 9.40
N GLY A 314 3.16 13.91 8.35
CA GLY A 314 4.00 12.73 8.30
C GLY A 314 3.21 11.42 8.11
N ALA A 315 1.89 11.49 7.97
CA ALA A 315 1.08 10.29 7.75
C ALA A 315 1.39 9.64 6.39
N ILE A 316 1.76 8.38 6.41
CA ILE A 316 1.84 7.57 5.20
C ILE A 316 0.41 7.26 4.77
N VAL A 317 0.00 7.77 3.61
CA VAL A 317 -1.35 7.59 3.07
C VAL A 317 -1.46 6.43 2.08
N GLY A 318 -0.31 5.91 1.61
CA GLY A 318 -0.23 4.73 0.77
C GLY A 318 1.18 4.15 0.78
N GLU A 319 1.29 2.82 0.86
CA GLU A 319 2.57 2.11 0.92
C GLU A 319 2.51 0.79 0.16
N VAL A 320 3.42 0.61 -0.77
CA VAL A 320 3.60 -0.62 -1.56
C VAL A 320 5.04 -1.08 -1.37
N GLY A 321 5.25 -2.17 -0.65
CA GLY A 321 6.59 -2.69 -0.37
C GLY A 321 7.16 -3.53 -1.51
N SER A 322 6.30 -4.10 -2.34
CA SER A 322 6.66 -4.80 -3.59
C SER A 322 5.48 -4.77 -4.56
N ALA A 323 5.73 -5.11 -5.81
CA ALA A 323 4.69 -5.15 -6.84
C ALA A 323 3.60 -6.19 -6.58
N ASP A 324 3.97 -7.33 -5.99
CA ASP A 324 3.08 -8.40 -5.54
C ASP A 324 3.77 -9.17 -4.39
N TYR A 325 3.11 -9.21 -3.25
CA TYR A 325 3.62 -9.86 -2.03
C TYR A 325 3.89 -11.36 -2.23
N PHE A 326 3.07 -12.04 -3.01
CA PHE A 326 3.15 -13.48 -3.21
C PHE A 326 4.00 -13.90 -4.43
N ASP A 327 4.50 -12.96 -5.21
CA ASP A 327 5.35 -13.26 -6.35
C ASP A 327 6.78 -13.64 -5.91
N ALA A 328 7.05 -14.94 -5.86
CA ALA A 328 8.35 -15.48 -5.48
C ALA A 328 9.45 -15.09 -6.48
N SER A 329 9.14 -14.89 -7.77
CA SER A 329 10.13 -14.52 -8.80
C SER A 329 10.75 -13.14 -8.55
N ARG A 330 10.05 -12.28 -7.80
CA ARG A 330 10.46 -10.92 -7.43
C ARG A 330 10.79 -10.78 -5.95
N SER A 331 10.83 -11.92 -5.19
CA SER A 331 10.97 -11.90 -3.73
C SER A 331 9.95 -10.96 -3.07
N GLY A 332 8.69 -11.09 -3.48
CA GLY A 332 7.62 -10.14 -3.16
C GLY A 332 7.37 -9.91 -1.67
N TRP A 333 7.75 -10.86 -0.81
CA TRP A 333 7.67 -10.74 0.66
C TRP A 333 8.66 -9.73 1.27
N ILE A 334 9.68 -9.28 0.50
CA ILE A 334 10.63 -8.26 0.96
C ILE A 334 10.00 -6.89 0.85
N ASP A 335 9.91 -6.19 1.96
CA ASP A 335 9.48 -4.79 2.00
C ASP A 335 10.61 -3.87 1.54
N MET A 336 10.62 -3.53 0.24
CA MET A 336 11.64 -2.67 -0.35
C MET A 336 11.55 -1.20 0.09
N THR A 337 10.49 -0.79 0.79
CA THR A 337 10.40 0.56 1.37
C THR A 337 11.40 0.79 2.50
N ARG A 338 11.89 -0.31 3.11
CA ARG A 338 12.78 -0.32 4.29
C ARG A 338 14.19 -0.81 4.01
N VAL A 339 14.48 -1.21 2.78
CA VAL A 339 15.81 -1.70 2.41
C VAL A 339 16.73 -0.55 2.03
N ASN A 340 17.93 -0.51 2.61
CA ASN A 340 18.96 0.47 2.25
C ASN A 340 19.46 0.23 0.83
N ARG A 341 19.37 1.24 -0.03
CA ARG A 341 19.85 1.25 -1.41
C ARG A 341 20.56 2.55 -1.73
N SER A 342 21.41 2.55 -2.76
CA SER A 342 22.05 3.77 -3.23
C SER A 342 21.02 4.72 -3.87
N PRO A 343 20.85 5.94 -3.35
CA PRO A 343 19.85 6.89 -3.86
C PRO A 343 20.24 7.54 -5.20
N GLY A 344 21.45 7.35 -5.66
CA GLY A 344 21.97 8.05 -6.83
C GLY A 344 21.87 9.57 -6.68
N SER A 345 21.26 10.22 -7.65
CA SER A 345 21.13 11.68 -7.70
C SER A 345 19.96 12.28 -6.89
N THR A 346 19.20 11.48 -6.15
CA THR A 346 18.02 12.01 -5.42
C THR A 346 18.38 12.91 -4.25
N LEU A 347 19.63 12.90 -3.78
CA LEU A 347 20.09 13.78 -2.70
C LEU A 347 20.57 15.16 -3.20
N LYS A 348 20.74 15.37 -4.50
CA LYS A 348 21.19 16.65 -5.08
C LYS A 348 20.36 17.86 -4.67
N PRO A 349 19.00 17.80 -4.60
CA PRO A 349 18.19 18.94 -4.16
C PRO A 349 18.64 19.54 -2.83
N PHE A 350 19.07 18.71 -1.89
CA PHE A 350 19.55 19.16 -0.57
C PHE A 350 20.94 19.80 -0.64
N ILE A 351 21.81 19.36 -1.55
CA ILE A 351 23.12 19.97 -1.79
C ILE A 351 22.93 21.38 -2.35
N TYR A 352 22.09 21.50 -3.38
CA TYR A 352 21.77 22.79 -4.00
C TYR A 352 21.03 23.71 -3.01
N GLY A 353 20.09 23.16 -2.23
CA GLY A 353 19.42 23.90 -1.17
C GLY A 353 20.36 24.51 -0.15
N LEU A 354 21.34 23.73 0.32
CA LEU A 354 22.38 24.25 1.22
C LEU A 354 23.26 25.30 0.57
N ALA A 355 23.59 25.15 -0.71
CA ALA A 355 24.37 26.15 -1.45
C ALA A 355 23.59 27.47 -1.62
N PHE A 356 22.27 27.43 -1.84
CA PHE A 356 21.40 28.61 -1.84
C PHE A 356 21.33 29.26 -0.46
N GLU A 357 21.14 28.47 0.59
CA GLU A 357 21.03 28.95 1.98
C GLU A 357 22.31 29.68 2.42
N GLN A 358 23.48 29.20 1.99
CA GLN A 358 24.76 29.81 2.31
C GLN A 358 25.12 31.00 1.39
N GLY A 359 24.24 31.34 0.43
CA GLY A 359 24.50 32.41 -0.54
C GLY A 359 25.67 32.14 -1.49
N LEU A 360 26.12 30.88 -1.62
CA LEU A 360 27.21 30.50 -2.52
C LEU A 360 26.81 30.66 -3.98
N VAL A 361 25.57 30.42 -4.30
CA VAL A 361 25.02 30.49 -5.65
C VAL A 361 23.58 31.01 -5.64
N SER A 362 23.13 31.53 -6.78
CA SER A 362 21.74 31.76 -7.15
C SER A 362 21.34 30.82 -8.27
N GLN A 363 20.07 30.78 -8.63
CA GLN A 363 19.58 29.87 -9.70
C GLN A 363 20.28 30.14 -11.04
N GLU A 364 20.57 31.39 -11.37
CA GLU A 364 21.20 31.81 -12.64
C GLU A 364 22.73 32.00 -12.53
N THR A 365 23.35 31.59 -11.41
CA THR A 365 24.82 31.53 -11.28
C THR A 365 25.37 30.54 -12.27
N ILE A 366 26.40 30.94 -13.02
CA ILE A 366 27.11 30.01 -13.90
C ILE A 366 28.02 29.08 -13.08
N ILE A 367 27.93 27.82 -13.36
CA ILE A 367 28.78 26.78 -12.79
C ILE A 367 29.36 25.92 -13.92
N GLU A 368 30.62 25.55 -13.82
CA GLU A 368 31.27 24.77 -14.85
C GLU A 368 30.98 23.28 -14.71
N ASP A 369 30.52 22.66 -15.78
CA ASP A 369 30.41 21.22 -15.95
C ASP A 369 31.53 20.73 -16.87
N ARG A 370 32.72 20.55 -16.32
CA ARG A 370 33.94 20.09 -17.00
C ARG A 370 34.63 19.03 -16.15
N PRO A 371 35.52 18.19 -16.74
CA PRO A 371 36.29 17.24 -15.95
C PRO A 371 36.98 17.94 -14.76
N ALA A 372 36.81 17.39 -13.58
CA ALA A 372 37.39 17.92 -12.35
C ALA A 372 37.96 16.77 -11.51
N ASP A 373 39.02 17.06 -10.75
CA ASP A 373 39.65 16.14 -9.83
C ASP A 373 39.63 16.73 -8.41
N PHE A 374 39.03 15.97 -7.49
CA PHE A 374 38.93 16.32 -6.08
C PHE A 374 39.79 15.34 -5.25
N PHE A 375 41.10 15.59 -5.22
CA PHE A 375 42.06 14.72 -4.51
C PHE A 375 41.98 13.25 -4.93
N GLY A 376 41.91 12.99 -6.25
CA GLY A 376 41.78 11.66 -6.82
C GLY A 376 40.32 11.21 -7.06
N TYR A 377 39.33 11.89 -6.51
CA TYR A 377 37.93 11.64 -6.84
C TYR A 377 37.52 12.42 -8.10
N ARG A 378 37.21 11.70 -9.19
CA ARG A 378 36.91 12.26 -10.51
C ARG A 378 35.49 11.96 -10.93
N PRO A 379 34.51 12.80 -10.54
CA PRO A 379 33.10 12.59 -10.92
C PRO A 379 32.94 12.72 -12.44
N ARG A 380 32.09 11.85 -13.00
CA ARG A 380 31.68 11.89 -14.40
C ARG A 380 30.17 12.02 -14.49
N ASN A 381 29.70 12.74 -15.52
CA ASN A 381 28.27 12.78 -15.78
C ASN A 381 27.74 11.40 -16.24
N PHE A 382 26.46 11.15 -16.04
CA PHE A 382 25.85 9.86 -16.34
C PHE A 382 25.97 9.48 -17.82
N ASP A 383 25.85 10.47 -18.71
CA ASP A 383 25.98 10.34 -20.17
C ASP A 383 27.42 10.46 -20.66
N MET A 384 28.39 10.56 -19.75
CA MET A 384 29.82 10.76 -20.01
C MET A 384 30.14 12.03 -20.82
N SER A 385 29.19 12.93 -21.00
CA SER A 385 29.36 14.24 -21.65
C SER A 385 29.47 15.35 -20.60
N TYR A 386 30.07 16.49 -21.03
CA TYR A 386 30.14 17.71 -20.22
C TYR A 386 29.50 18.85 -20.99
N GLN A 387 28.72 19.67 -20.29
CA GLN A 387 27.94 20.74 -20.90
C GLN A 387 28.71 22.08 -20.97
N GLY A 388 29.87 22.16 -20.32
CA GLY A 388 30.64 23.40 -20.23
C GLY A 388 30.06 24.34 -19.16
N ASP A 389 29.87 25.58 -19.52
CA ASP A 389 29.27 26.59 -18.66
C ASP A 389 27.73 26.45 -18.69
N VAL A 390 27.13 26.19 -17.54
CA VAL A 390 25.66 26.06 -17.36
C VAL A 390 25.19 26.86 -16.16
N THR A 391 23.92 27.22 -16.11
CA THR A 391 23.35 27.80 -14.90
C THR A 391 23.18 26.71 -13.83
N VAL A 392 23.12 27.11 -12.57
CA VAL A 392 22.81 26.22 -11.45
C VAL A 392 21.43 25.58 -11.64
N ARG A 393 20.48 26.32 -12.23
CA ARG A 393 19.16 25.81 -12.64
C ARG A 393 19.30 24.64 -13.61
N GLU A 394 19.98 24.84 -14.74
CA GLU A 394 20.21 23.79 -15.74
C GLU A 394 20.97 22.60 -15.16
N ALA A 395 22.00 22.86 -14.34
CA ALA A 395 22.79 21.81 -13.71
C ALA A 395 21.94 20.87 -12.83
N LEU A 396 20.97 21.41 -12.06
CA LEU A 396 20.08 20.59 -11.23
C LEU A 396 18.99 19.90 -12.07
N GLN A 397 18.42 20.58 -13.07
CA GLN A 397 17.40 20.00 -13.97
C GLN A 397 17.96 18.85 -14.80
N LEU A 398 19.14 19.02 -15.36
CA LEU A 398 19.87 17.98 -16.11
C LEU A 398 20.53 16.94 -15.18
N SER A 399 20.51 17.19 -13.87
CA SER A 399 21.10 16.29 -12.87
C SER A 399 22.59 16.05 -13.08
N LEU A 400 23.34 17.06 -13.52
CA LEU A 400 24.79 16.97 -13.77
C LEU A 400 25.55 16.60 -12.48
N ASN A 401 26.59 15.78 -12.64
CA ASN A 401 27.33 15.24 -11.49
C ASN A 401 28.43 16.19 -11.01
N VAL A 402 29.18 16.74 -11.94
CA VAL A 402 30.33 17.61 -11.60
C VAL A 402 29.89 18.87 -10.87
N PRO A 403 28.87 19.62 -11.33
CA PRO A 403 28.34 20.75 -10.59
C PRO A 403 27.86 20.41 -9.17
N ALA A 404 27.16 19.27 -9.02
CA ALA A 404 26.67 18.82 -7.71
C ALA A 404 27.82 18.51 -6.73
N VAL A 405 28.91 17.86 -7.24
CA VAL A 405 30.09 17.56 -6.42
C VAL A 405 30.84 18.84 -6.06
N LYS A 406 30.98 19.80 -6.99
CA LYS A 406 31.56 21.11 -6.70
C LYS A 406 30.82 21.85 -5.59
N LEU A 407 29.48 21.85 -5.63
CA LEU A 407 28.70 22.46 -4.60
C LEU A 407 28.78 21.69 -3.27
N LEU A 408 28.81 20.34 -3.30
CA LEU A 408 28.99 19.54 -2.10
C LEU A 408 30.36 19.75 -1.44
N ASP A 409 31.40 19.92 -2.22
CA ASP A 409 32.74 20.25 -1.71
C ASP A 409 32.71 21.57 -0.95
N ALA A 410 32.08 22.61 -1.53
CA ALA A 410 31.97 23.92 -0.89
C ALA A 410 31.06 23.92 0.34
N VAL A 411 29.95 23.20 0.29
CA VAL A 411 28.98 23.08 1.41
C VAL A 411 29.54 22.23 2.55
N GLY A 412 30.24 21.16 2.21
CA GLY A 412 30.77 20.16 3.12
C GLY A 412 29.86 18.95 3.31
N PRO A 413 30.33 17.72 3.00
CA PRO A 413 29.54 16.48 3.13
C PRO A 413 29.04 16.24 4.56
N SER A 414 29.84 16.53 5.57
CA SER A 414 29.46 16.37 6.97
C SER A 414 28.29 17.30 7.35
N ARG A 415 28.23 18.50 6.79
CA ARG A 415 27.10 19.43 6.99
C ARG A 415 25.82 18.89 6.36
N LEU A 416 25.88 18.34 5.15
CA LEU A 416 24.74 17.67 4.52
C LEU A 416 24.20 16.54 5.42
N MET A 417 25.09 15.68 5.92
CA MET A 417 24.68 14.59 6.81
C MET A 417 24.13 15.10 8.15
N ALA A 418 24.66 16.22 8.67
CA ALA A 418 24.10 16.86 9.87
C ALA A 418 22.67 17.38 9.64
N ARG A 419 22.39 17.94 8.46
CA ARG A 419 21.03 18.37 8.08
C ARG A 419 20.05 17.21 8.01
N PHE A 420 20.44 16.07 7.44
CA PHE A 420 19.57 14.89 7.41
C PHE A 420 19.16 14.41 8.81
N ARG A 421 20.03 14.56 9.81
CA ARG A 421 19.68 14.23 11.20
C ARG A 421 18.58 15.11 11.79
N ARG A 422 18.37 16.36 11.28
CA ARG A 422 17.22 17.20 11.67
C ARG A 422 15.89 16.58 11.26
N ALA A 423 15.90 15.78 10.19
CA ALA A 423 14.77 14.99 9.75
C ALA A 423 14.78 13.56 10.35
N GLU A 424 15.57 13.30 11.39
CA GLU A 424 15.78 11.97 11.98
C GLU A 424 16.27 10.90 10.98
N VAL A 425 16.79 11.31 9.84
CA VAL A 425 17.31 10.41 8.81
C VAL A 425 18.82 10.27 8.93
N ARG A 426 19.29 9.03 8.91
CA ARG A 426 20.70 8.66 9.03
C ARG A 426 21.09 7.72 7.89
N PRO A 427 21.48 8.25 6.72
CA PRO A 427 21.98 7.41 5.64
C PRO A 427 23.19 6.59 6.10
N VAL A 428 23.25 5.36 5.64
CA VAL A 428 24.30 4.40 6.02
C VAL A 428 25.51 4.59 5.12
N LEU A 429 26.65 4.90 5.72
CA LEU A 429 27.94 4.97 5.03
C LEU A 429 28.53 3.55 4.89
N PRO A 430 29.40 3.33 3.89
CA PRO A 430 30.21 2.12 3.85
C PRO A 430 31.01 1.93 5.16
N PRO A 431 31.31 0.70 5.57
CA PRO A 431 32.06 0.45 6.80
C PRO A 431 33.39 1.21 6.83
N ASN A 432 33.68 1.85 7.95
CA ASN A 432 34.89 2.63 8.22
C ASN A 432 35.12 3.87 7.33
N GLU A 433 34.07 4.35 6.62
CA GLU A 433 34.14 5.58 5.84
C GLU A 433 33.57 6.79 6.59
N THR A 434 34.18 7.94 6.36
CA THR A 434 33.65 9.25 6.77
C THR A 434 32.85 9.89 5.64
N PRO A 435 31.93 10.84 5.94
CA PRO A 435 31.18 11.54 4.90
C PRO A 435 32.10 12.21 3.88
N GLY A 436 32.07 11.73 2.62
CA GLY A 436 32.86 12.21 1.51
C GLY A 436 32.01 12.69 0.32
N LEU A 437 32.68 13.16 -0.74
CA LEU A 437 32.02 13.73 -1.93
C LEU A 437 31.16 12.70 -2.69
N ALA A 438 31.43 11.40 -2.54
CA ALA A 438 30.66 10.33 -3.16
C ALA A 438 29.17 10.34 -2.73
N ILE A 439 28.85 10.92 -1.56
CA ILE A 439 27.47 11.06 -1.07
C ILE A 439 26.60 11.82 -2.08
N GLY A 440 27.14 12.83 -2.75
CA GLY A 440 26.43 13.62 -3.76
C GLY A 440 25.96 12.82 -4.98
N LEU A 441 26.56 11.66 -5.20
CA LEU A 441 26.23 10.75 -6.30
C LEU A 441 25.65 9.40 -5.82
N GLY A 442 25.26 9.32 -4.54
CA GLY A 442 24.64 8.12 -3.99
C GLY A 442 25.58 7.15 -3.30
N GLY A 443 26.80 7.60 -2.88
CA GLY A 443 27.75 6.81 -2.09
C GLY A 443 27.30 6.55 -0.64
N VAL A 444 26.01 6.36 -0.41
CA VAL A 444 25.39 6.01 0.87
C VAL A 444 24.23 5.08 0.63
N GLY A 445 23.84 4.32 1.68
CA GLY A 445 22.58 3.58 1.69
C GLY A 445 21.47 4.40 2.36
N ILE A 446 20.29 4.45 1.74
CA ILE A 446 19.10 5.08 2.31
C ILE A 446 17.86 4.25 1.97
N THR A 447 16.87 4.24 2.85
CA THR A 447 15.59 3.59 2.58
C THR A 447 14.66 4.52 1.78
N LEU A 448 13.67 3.95 1.10
CA LEU A 448 12.65 4.76 0.41
C LEU A 448 11.86 5.62 1.40
N LYS A 449 11.53 5.08 2.58
CA LYS A 449 10.85 5.85 3.64
C LYS A 449 11.69 7.04 4.09
N ASP A 450 12.97 6.84 4.39
CA ASP A 450 13.86 7.92 4.80
C ASP A 450 14.00 8.99 3.71
N LEU A 451 14.08 8.57 2.45
CA LEU A 451 14.16 9.49 1.33
C LEU A 451 12.88 10.33 1.18
N VAL A 452 11.71 9.69 1.27
CA VAL A 452 10.42 10.41 1.27
C VAL A 452 10.34 11.35 2.47
N GLN A 453 10.81 10.93 3.65
CA GLN A 453 10.85 11.78 4.85
C GLN A 453 11.68 13.05 4.64
N LEU A 454 12.85 12.95 4.01
CA LEU A 454 13.63 14.12 3.64
C LEU A 454 12.87 15.05 2.70
N TYR A 455 12.16 14.49 1.72
CA TYR A 455 11.41 15.28 0.75
C TYR A 455 10.15 15.95 1.33
N THR A 456 9.64 15.50 2.48
CA THR A 456 8.57 16.23 3.19
C THR A 456 8.99 17.66 3.50
N ALA A 457 10.27 17.89 3.82
CA ALA A 457 10.80 19.24 4.05
C ALA A 457 10.72 20.12 2.80
N LEU A 458 10.94 19.57 1.59
CA LEU A 458 10.83 20.33 0.35
C LEU A 458 9.38 20.71 0.03
N ALA A 459 8.42 19.83 0.35
CA ALA A 459 6.99 20.11 0.20
C ALA A 459 6.43 21.04 1.27
N ASN A 460 7.05 21.09 2.45
CA ASN A 460 6.57 21.78 3.65
C ASN A 460 7.52 22.91 4.09
N ARG A 461 7.97 23.76 3.16
CA ARG A 461 8.76 24.99 3.41
C ARG A 461 10.00 24.79 4.29
N GLY A 462 10.61 23.64 4.22
CA GLY A 462 11.83 23.30 4.95
C GLY A 462 11.62 22.49 6.22
N GLN A 463 10.41 22.38 6.72
CA GLN A 463 10.09 21.60 7.91
C GLN A 463 9.84 20.13 7.55
N PRO A 464 10.69 19.20 8.02
CA PRO A 464 10.46 17.78 7.81
C PRO A 464 9.34 17.27 8.71
N ALA A 465 8.69 16.19 8.29
CA ALA A 465 7.74 15.45 9.10
C ALA A 465 8.24 14.02 9.32
N ARG A 466 8.06 13.48 10.53
CA ARG A 466 8.33 12.06 10.81
C ARG A 466 7.28 11.20 10.17
N LEU A 467 7.70 10.27 9.30
CA LEU A 467 6.78 9.36 8.65
C LEU A 467 6.30 8.25 9.58
N GLY A 468 5.02 7.93 9.49
CA GLY A 468 4.42 6.81 10.18
C GLY A 468 3.16 6.31 9.48
N ASP A 469 2.94 5.00 9.59
CA ASP A 469 1.76 4.30 9.08
C ASP A 469 0.66 4.13 10.15
N GLY A 470 0.91 4.65 11.36
CA GLY A 470 0.03 4.52 12.53
C GLY A 470 0.24 3.22 13.32
N VAL A 471 0.87 2.22 12.74
CA VAL A 471 1.08 0.90 13.35
C VAL A 471 2.56 0.64 13.64
N THR A 472 3.41 0.67 12.61
CA THR A 472 4.85 0.41 12.81
C THR A 472 5.60 1.64 13.32
N GLY A 473 5.06 2.82 13.11
CA GLY A 473 5.58 4.10 13.58
C GLY A 473 4.47 5.16 13.63
N ALA A 474 4.51 6.03 14.63
CA ALA A 474 3.60 7.16 14.72
C ALA A 474 4.07 8.30 13.81
N PRO A 475 3.17 8.86 12.95
CA PRO A 475 3.47 10.06 12.21
C PRO A 475 3.53 11.29 13.15
N GLY A 476 4.25 12.32 12.74
CA GLY A 476 4.28 13.54 13.54
C GLY A 476 5.09 14.65 12.89
N LYS A 477 4.87 15.84 13.41
CA LYS A 477 5.74 16.99 13.11
C LYS A 477 7.06 16.79 13.86
N LEU A 478 8.14 17.22 13.23
CA LEU A 478 9.43 17.30 13.88
C LEU A 478 9.63 18.74 14.35
N ASP A 479 9.61 18.92 15.66
CA ASP A 479 9.87 20.22 16.28
C ASP A 479 11.39 20.45 16.30
N GLY A 480 11.84 21.52 15.67
CA GLY A 480 13.24 21.85 15.58
C GLY A 480 13.57 22.81 14.44
N GLU A 481 14.87 22.96 14.21
CA GLU A 481 15.34 23.76 13.07
C GLU A 481 14.97 23.10 11.74
N PRO A 482 14.59 23.90 10.73
CA PRO A 482 14.26 23.39 9.42
C PRO A 482 15.44 22.62 8.79
N LEU A 483 15.14 21.67 7.91
CA LEU A 483 16.15 20.97 7.12
C LEU A 483 16.88 21.94 6.19
N LEU A 484 16.13 22.85 5.58
CA LEU A 484 16.58 23.95 4.74
C LEU A 484 15.72 25.19 5.00
N GLU A 485 16.29 26.38 4.84
CA GLU A 485 15.53 27.63 4.96
C GLU A 485 14.48 27.76 3.85
N PRO A 486 13.32 28.41 4.13
CA PRO A 486 12.20 28.49 3.19
C PRO A 486 12.57 29.06 1.81
N VAL A 487 13.48 30.06 1.74
CA VAL A 487 13.95 30.63 0.47
C VAL A 487 14.75 29.61 -0.33
N ALA A 488 15.59 28.84 0.32
CA ALA A 488 16.38 27.78 -0.33
C ALA A 488 15.46 26.65 -0.85
N VAL A 489 14.45 26.24 -0.06
CA VAL A 489 13.45 25.26 -0.47
C VAL A 489 12.69 25.75 -1.70
N TRP A 490 12.25 27.01 -1.70
CA TRP A 490 11.55 27.58 -2.85
C TRP A 490 12.42 27.58 -4.11
N ASN A 491 13.70 27.96 -4.01
CA ASN A 491 14.63 27.90 -5.13
C ASN A 491 14.74 26.48 -5.71
N VAL A 492 14.85 25.48 -4.84
CA VAL A 492 14.90 24.06 -5.26
C VAL A 492 13.60 23.65 -5.93
N ALA A 493 12.46 23.98 -5.33
CA ALA A 493 11.14 23.61 -5.85
C ALA A 493 10.87 24.29 -7.21
N ASP A 494 11.25 25.56 -7.36
CA ASP A 494 11.11 26.31 -8.60
C ASP A 494 11.91 25.64 -9.74
N ILE A 495 13.15 25.22 -9.47
CA ILE A 495 13.98 24.51 -10.44
C ILE A 495 13.38 23.15 -10.78
N LEU A 496 12.99 22.35 -9.77
CA LEU A 496 12.50 20.99 -9.98
C LEU A 496 11.11 20.95 -10.65
N SER A 497 10.28 21.96 -10.45
CA SER A 497 8.99 22.08 -11.15
C SER A 497 9.14 22.31 -12.66
N GLY A 498 10.31 22.81 -13.09
CA GLY A 498 10.67 23.00 -14.48
C GLY A 498 11.35 21.78 -15.13
N VAL A 499 11.53 20.67 -14.43
CA VAL A 499 12.05 19.43 -15.03
C VAL A 499 11.00 18.85 -15.98
N ILE A 500 11.42 18.54 -17.21
CA ILE A 500 10.54 17.98 -18.24
C ILE A 500 9.99 16.64 -17.75
N PRO A 501 8.64 16.48 -17.66
CA PRO A 501 8.04 15.22 -17.25
C PRO A 501 8.24 14.15 -18.32
N PRO A 502 8.13 12.84 -17.98
CA PRO A 502 8.16 11.77 -18.96
C PRO A 502 7.08 11.93 -20.03
N ALA A 503 7.32 11.39 -21.23
CA ALA A 503 6.36 11.41 -22.32
C ALA A 503 5.00 10.81 -21.89
N GLY A 504 3.91 11.52 -22.19
CA GLY A 504 2.56 11.11 -21.83
C GLY A 504 2.18 11.34 -20.35
N ALA A 505 3.08 11.84 -19.52
CA ALA A 505 2.75 12.19 -18.15
C ALA A 505 1.90 13.47 -18.10
N PRO A 506 0.84 13.50 -17.27
CA PRO A 506 0.04 14.71 -17.10
C PRO A 506 0.89 15.82 -16.45
N GLN A 507 0.82 17.03 -17.00
CA GLN A 507 1.44 18.22 -16.39
C GLN A 507 0.62 18.62 -15.14
N ARG A 508 1.10 18.24 -13.95
CA ARG A 508 0.38 18.45 -12.69
C ARG A 508 1.07 19.43 -11.73
N GLY A 509 2.09 20.17 -12.14
CA GLY A 509 2.81 21.06 -11.24
C GLY A 509 3.57 20.32 -10.12
N ILE A 510 4.04 19.10 -10.38
CA ILE A 510 4.82 18.30 -9.46
C ILE A 510 6.29 18.64 -9.64
N ALA A 511 6.95 19.03 -8.56
CA ALA A 511 8.40 19.12 -8.49
C ALA A 511 8.97 17.72 -8.24
N TYR A 512 9.94 17.26 -9.05
CA TYR A 512 10.46 15.91 -8.90
C TYR A 512 11.94 15.77 -9.21
N LYS A 513 12.57 14.74 -8.66
CA LYS A 513 13.97 14.39 -8.91
C LYS A 513 14.10 12.90 -9.13
N THR A 514 14.87 12.56 -10.17
CA THR A 514 15.24 11.18 -10.45
C THR A 514 16.61 10.84 -9.89
N GLY A 515 16.83 9.58 -9.62
CA GLY A 515 18.13 9.01 -9.27
C GLY A 515 18.36 7.68 -10.00
N THR A 516 19.57 7.40 -10.34
CA THR A 516 20.02 6.11 -10.87
C THR A 516 21.31 5.76 -10.13
N SER A 517 21.34 4.61 -9.47
CA SER A 517 22.55 4.16 -8.79
C SER A 517 23.62 3.72 -9.78
N TYR A 518 24.88 3.78 -9.35
CA TYR A 518 25.99 3.29 -10.16
C TYR A 518 25.79 1.80 -10.51
N GLY A 519 26.00 1.47 -11.78
CA GLY A 519 25.82 0.11 -12.30
C GLY A 519 24.36 -0.29 -12.56
N TYR A 520 23.41 0.68 -12.62
CA TYR A 520 21.98 0.42 -12.95
C TYR A 520 21.27 -0.57 -12.04
N ARG A 521 21.55 -0.52 -10.73
CA ARG A 521 20.92 -1.42 -9.74
C ARG A 521 19.60 -0.88 -9.24
N ASP A 522 19.49 0.44 -9.11
CA ASP A 522 18.36 1.14 -8.54
C ASP A 522 17.95 2.32 -9.42
N ALA A 523 16.67 2.41 -9.72
CA ALA A 523 16.03 3.55 -10.35
C ALA A 523 15.07 4.21 -9.37
N TRP A 524 15.23 5.50 -9.16
CA TRP A 524 14.45 6.28 -8.22
C TRP A 524 13.74 7.43 -8.89
N SER A 525 12.57 7.75 -8.36
CA SER A 525 11.92 9.03 -8.61
C SER A 525 11.20 9.47 -7.35
N VAL A 526 11.47 10.68 -6.88
CA VAL A 526 10.73 11.28 -5.76
C VAL A 526 10.16 12.60 -6.23
N GLY A 527 8.86 12.76 -6.08
CA GLY A 527 8.14 13.98 -6.47
C GLY A 527 7.19 14.44 -5.38
N TYR A 528 6.88 15.72 -5.41
CA TYR A 528 5.99 16.33 -4.45
C TYR A 528 5.19 17.47 -5.07
N ASP A 529 4.01 17.68 -4.52
CA ASP A 529 3.20 18.88 -4.71
C ASP A 529 3.24 19.75 -3.44
N GLY A 530 2.30 20.63 -3.24
CA GLY A 530 2.24 21.50 -2.06
C GLY A 530 1.84 20.80 -0.76
N ARG A 531 1.56 19.48 -0.79
CA ARG A 531 1.12 18.71 0.38
C ARG A 531 1.64 17.28 0.43
N TYR A 532 1.65 16.58 -0.70
CA TYR A 532 1.99 15.16 -0.73
C TYR A 532 3.34 14.91 -1.38
N VAL A 533 4.06 13.94 -0.84
CA VAL A 533 5.30 13.42 -1.40
C VAL A 533 5.07 11.97 -1.81
N LEU A 534 5.48 11.61 -3.01
CA LEU A 534 5.50 10.23 -3.49
C LEU A 534 6.93 9.86 -3.87
N GLY A 535 7.43 8.78 -3.29
CA GLY A 535 8.67 8.15 -3.67
C GLY A 535 8.42 6.83 -4.39
N VAL A 536 9.22 6.56 -5.40
CA VAL A 536 9.22 5.32 -6.19
C VAL A 536 10.62 4.78 -6.30
N TRP A 537 10.80 3.51 -6.00
CA TRP A 537 12.00 2.72 -6.26
C TRP A 537 11.67 1.58 -7.22
N VAL A 538 12.57 1.30 -8.16
CA VAL A 538 12.52 0.13 -9.05
C VAL A 538 13.90 -0.49 -9.11
N GLY A 539 13.98 -1.80 -8.98
CA GLY A 539 15.24 -2.54 -9.02
C GLY A 539 15.03 -4.03 -8.75
N ARG A 540 16.14 -4.74 -8.62
CA ARG A 540 16.12 -6.14 -8.19
C ARG A 540 16.32 -6.24 -6.69
N PRO A 541 15.52 -7.03 -5.97
CA PRO A 541 15.70 -7.23 -4.53
C PRO A 541 17.08 -7.80 -4.17
N ASP A 542 17.66 -8.63 -5.05
CA ASP A 542 18.99 -9.21 -4.90
C ASP A 542 20.15 -8.24 -5.20
N ASN A 543 19.85 -6.98 -5.53
CA ASN A 543 20.81 -5.93 -5.84
C ASN A 543 21.63 -6.16 -7.13
N SER A 544 21.21 -7.06 -8.02
CA SER A 544 21.86 -7.26 -9.32
C SER A 544 21.63 -6.07 -10.24
N ALA A 545 22.59 -5.81 -11.11
CA ALA A 545 22.51 -4.76 -12.13
C ALA A 545 21.45 -5.10 -13.19
N VAL A 546 20.75 -4.07 -13.67
CA VAL A 546 19.78 -4.17 -14.76
C VAL A 546 20.14 -3.17 -15.84
N PRO A 547 20.77 -3.58 -16.93
CA PRO A 547 21.16 -2.68 -18.00
C PRO A 547 19.97 -1.84 -18.51
N GLY A 548 20.16 -0.53 -18.61
CA GLY A 548 19.11 0.39 -19.05
C GLY A 548 18.12 0.86 -18.00
N LEU A 549 18.16 0.33 -16.79
CA LEU A 549 17.32 0.79 -15.68
C LEU A 549 17.70 2.22 -15.26
N THR A 550 16.83 3.18 -15.49
CA THR A 550 17.09 4.59 -15.14
C THR A 550 15.92 5.22 -14.39
N GLY A 551 16.24 6.16 -13.50
CA GLY A 551 15.21 6.89 -12.77
C GLY A 551 14.22 7.61 -13.69
N TYR A 552 14.72 8.27 -14.74
CA TYR A 552 13.86 9.00 -15.68
C TYR A 552 13.03 8.06 -16.58
N GLY A 553 13.65 7.03 -17.16
CA GLY A 553 12.96 6.14 -18.09
C GLY A 553 12.02 5.14 -17.42
N THR A 554 12.29 4.78 -16.14
CA THR A 554 11.56 3.71 -15.45
C THR A 554 10.73 4.21 -14.26
N ALA A 555 11.38 4.88 -13.30
CA ALA A 555 10.69 5.25 -12.05
C ALA A 555 9.82 6.52 -12.19
N ALA A 556 10.21 7.49 -13.04
CA ALA A 556 9.44 8.72 -13.19
C ALA A 556 8.05 8.51 -13.83
N PRO A 557 7.86 7.69 -14.88
CA PRO A 557 6.52 7.37 -15.38
C PRO A 557 5.61 6.78 -14.30
N ILE A 558 6.14 5.88 -13.46
CA ILE A 558 5.41 5.25 -12.35
C ILE A 558 5.04 6.30 -11.29
N LEU A 559 5.92 7.25 -10.99
CA LEU A 559 5.64 8.36 -10.08
C LEU A 559 4.42 9.18 -10.53
N PHE A 560 4.41 9.63 -11.80
CA PHE A 560 3.34 10.45 -12.34
C PHE A 560 2.02 9.66 -12.43
N GLU A 561 2.07 8.39 -12.79
CA GLU A 561 0.91 7.51 -12.78
C GLU A 561 0.40 7.27 -11.36
N GLY A 562 1.31 7.12 -10.36
CA GLY A 562 0.97 7.01 -8.95
C GLY A 562 0.21 8.22 -8.43
N PHE A 563 0.67 9.44 -8.70
CA PHE A 563 -0.08 10.67 -8.40
C PHE A 563 -1.44 10.70 -9.09
N ALA A 564 -1.51 10.26 -10.36
CA ALA A 564 -2.74 10.27 -11.12
C ALA A 564 -3.79 9.29 -10.58
N LYS A 565 -3.36 8.11 -10.15
CA LYS A 565 -4.24 7.02 -9.68
C LYS A 565 -4.52 7.05 -8.18
N SER A 566 -3.80 7.89 -7.42
CA SER A 566 -4.04 8.03 -5.97
C SER A 566 -5.43 8.56 -5.62
N GLY A 567 -6.11 9.21 -6.57
CA GLY A 567 -7.38 9.89 -6.31
C GLY A 567 -7.25 11.19 -5.49
N ILE A 568 -6.03 11.60 -5.16
CA ILE A 568 -5.77 12.84 -4.43
C ILE A 568 -5.69 14.01 -5.43
N ALA A 569 -6.39 15.10 -5.10
CA ALA A 569 -6.28 16.35 -5.85
C ALA A 569 -4.89 16.97 -5.66
N THR A 570 -4.27 17.42 -6.75
CA THR A 570 -2.97 18.09 -6.70
C THR A 570 -3.07 19.42 -5.95
N THR A 571 -2.15 19.64 -5.01
CA THR A 571 -2.02 20.87 -4.24
C THR A 571 -0.93 21.74 -4.89
N PRO A 572 -1.18 23.02 -5.21
CA PRO A 572 -0.15 23.88 -5.77
C PRO A 572 1.07 23.99 -4.88
N LEU A 573 2.26 24.04 -5.48
CA LEU A 573 3.50 24.30 -4.74
C LEU A 573 3.43 25.63 -3.98
N PRO A 574 4.11 25.73 -2.83
CA PRO A 574 4.10 26.95 -2.02
C PRO A 574 4.55 28.19 -2.81
N ARG A 575 3.85 29.31 -2.61
CA ARG A 575 4.26 30.60 -3.18
C ARG A 575 5.65 31.02 -2.66
N PRO A 576 6.39 31.85 -3.42
CA PRO A 576 7.68 32.36 -2.98
C PRO A 576 7.56 33.05 -1.61
N PRO A 577 8.41 32.69 -0.65
CA PRO A 577 8.46 33.38 0.64
C PRO A 577 9.05 34.79 0.48
N ALA A 578 8.92 35.63 1.51
CA ALA A 578 9.58 36.93 1.55
C ALA A 578 11.09 36.75 1.38
N GLY A 579 11.68 37.57 0.50
CA GLY A 579 13.11 37.47 0.14
C GLY A 579 13.47 36.49 -0.99
N ALA A 580 12.51 35.69 -1.46
CA ALA A 580 12.72 34.87 -2.66
C ALA A 580 12.54 35.73 -3.92
N VAL A 581 13.57 35.85 -4.74
CA VAL A 581 13.57 36.67 -5.95
C VAL A 581 14.12 35.85 -7.11
N ARG A 582 13.46 35.93 -8.27
CA ARG A 582 14.04 35.49 -9.55
C ARG A 582 14.84 36.64 -10.10
N ILE A 583 16.15 36.50 -10.17
CA ILE A 583 17.08 37.52 -10.63
C ILE A 583 17.75 37.02 -11.92
N ALA A 584 17.74 37.82 -12.97
CA ALA A 584 18.47 37.50 -14.19
C ALA A 584 19.98 37.49 -13.92
N GLN A 585 20.75 36.71 -14.69
CA GLN A 585 22.21 36.59 -14.51
C GLN A 585 22.91 37.96 -14.54
N SER A 586 22.47 38.86 -15.42
CA SER A 586 23.03 40.23 -15.57
C SER A 586 22.84 41.10 -14.32
N GLU A 587 21.82 40.82 -13.52
CA GLU A 587 21.46 41.54 -12.30
C GLU A 587 22.14 40.98 -11.05
N LEU A 588 22.74 39.78 -11.16
CA LEU A 588 23.43 39.17 -10.03
C LEU A 588 24.69 40.01 -9.66
N PRO A 589 25.00 40.10 -8.35
CA PRO A 589 26.31 40.62 -7.91
C PRO A 589 27.43 39.89 -8.60
N ILE A 590 28.49 40.59 -8.93
CA ILE A 590 29.65 40.03 -9.69
C ILE A 590 30.17 38.74 -9.02
N SER A 591 30.22 38.69 -7.70
CA SER A 591 30.64 37.52 -6.92
C SER A 591 29.73 36.30 -7.06
N GLN A 592 28.45 36.51 -7.46
CA GLN A 592 27.46 35.42 -7.63
C GLN A 592 27.19 35.09 -9.11
N ARG A 593 27.79 35.82 -10.07
CA ARG A 593 27.59 35.51 -11.49
C ARG A 593 28.23 34.20 -11.91
N ARG A 594 29.35 33.83 -11.30
CA ARG A 594 30.05 32.58 -11.57
C ARG A 594 30.53 31.94 -10.28
N PHE A 595 30.23 30.65 -10.11
CA PHE A 595 30.75 29.85 -9.01
C PHE A 595 32.17 29.37 -9.35
N ALA A 596 33.16 29.81 -8.59
CA ALA A 596 34.54 29.38 -8.68
C ALA A 596 34.99 28.77 -7.34
N LEU A 597 35.48 27.54 -7.34
CA LEU A 597 36.16 26.96 -6.19
C LEU A 597 37.56 27.58 -6.09
N ASN A 598 37.88 28.15 -4.95
CA ASN A 598 39.24 28.54 -4.65
C ASN A 598 40.14 27.29 -4.62
N ALA A 599 40.94 27.10 -5.66
CA ALA A 599 42.20 26.38 -5.74
C ALA A 599 42.31 24.87 -5.44
N SER A 600 41.27 24.13 -5.10
CA SER A 600 41.40 22.66 -4.89
C SER A 600 41.04 21.77 -6.09
N GLY A 601 40.43 22.33 -7.12
CA GLY A 601 40.09 21.59 -8.34
C GLY A 601 41.11 21.83 -9.45
N LEU A 602 42.07 20.97 -9.65
CA LEU A 602 42.96 20.99 -10.82
C LEU A 602 42.17 20.70 -12.09
N LEU A 603 41.94 21.74 -12.91
CA LEU A 603 41.39 21.60 -14.26
C LEU A 603 42.39 20.83 -15.13
N THR A 604 42.07 19.62 -15.48
CA THR A 604 42.82 18.93 -16.54
C THR A 604 42.24 19.35 -17.89
N SER A 605 42.87 20.34 -18.53
CA SER A 605 42.69 20.65 -19.96
C SER A 605 43.35 19.56 -20.80
N GLY A 606 42.68 18.40 -20.91
CA GLY A 606 43.12 17.32 -21.77
C GLY A 606 42.65 17.54 -23.22
N ARG A 607 43.49 17.32 -24.22
CA ARG A 607 43.09 17.08 -25.61
C ARG A 607 41.94 16.03 -25.59
N GLU A 608 40.90 16.30 -26.35
CA GLU A 608 39.78 15.39 -26.48
C GLU A 608 40.29 13.99 -26.92
N ALA A 609 40.22 13.02 -26.02
CA ALA A 609 40.65 11.64 -26.27
C ALA A 609 39.83 11.01 -27.40
N ALA A 610 40.40 10.03 -28.13
CA ALA A 610 39.62 9.21 -29.07
C ALA A 610 38.44 8.54 -28.37
N PRO A 611 37.34 8.20 -29.09
CA PRO A 611 36.23 7.49 -28.49
C PRO A 611 36.69 6.13 -27.95
N GLN A 612 36.16 5.73 -26.80
CA GLN A 612 36.39 4.44 -26.18
C GLN A 612 35.05 3.89 -25.68
N ILE A 613 34.71 2.67 -26.05
CA ILE A 613 33.52 2.02 -25.55
C ILE A 613 33.83 1.53 -24.14
N ILE A 614 33.08 2.03 -23.15
CA ILE A 614 33.25 1.65 -21.74
C ILE A 614 32.19 0.65 -21.27
N TYR A 615 31.07 0.51 -22.03
CA TYR A 615 30.07 -0.49 -21.77
C TYR A 615 29.36 -0.85 -23.09
N PRO A 616 29.17 -2.15 -23.36
CA PRO A 616 29.80 -3.27 -22.65
C PRO A 616 31.31 -3.29 -22.81
N PRO A 617 32.07 -3.84 -21.82
CA PRO A 617 33.51 -4.01 -21.98
C PRO A 617 33.82 -5.14 -22.98
N GLU A 618 35.05 -5.14 -23.48
CA GLU A 618 35.54 -6.18 -24.39
C GLU A 618 35.38 -7.58 -23.78
N GLY A 619 34.81 -8.52 -24.52
CA GLY A 619 34.58 -9.89 -24.10
C GLY A 619 33.45 -10.08 -23.07
N ALA A 620 32.64 -9.07 -22.82
CA ALA A 620 31.53 -9.21 -21.87
C ALA A 620 30.48 -10.23 -22.34
N HIS A 621 30.01 -11.06 -21.42
CA HIS A 621 28.80 -11.85 -21.54
C HIS A 621 27.63 -11.05 -20.96
N VAL A 622 26.56 -10.88 -21.73
CA VAL A 622 25.43 -10.05 -21.35
C VAL A 622 24.13 -10.86 -21.55
N ASP A 623 23.51 -11.23 -20.45
CA ASP A 623 22.19 -11.87 -20.47
C ASP A 623 21.11 -10.80 -20.75
N LEU A 624 20.50 -10.87 -21.92
CA LEU A 624 19.40 -10.01 -22.36
C LEU A 624 18.08 -10.76 -22.48
N GLY A 625 18.02 -11.99 -21.97
CA GLY A 625 16.80 -12.81 -21.98
C GLY A 625 16.53 -13.49 -23.31
N ALA A 626 17.55 -13.82 -24.12
CA ALA A 626 17.41 -14.47 -25.41
C ALA A 626 16.62 -15.79 -25.36
N GLY A 627 16.65 -16.52 -24.24
CA GLY A 627 15.91 -17.75 -24.02
C GLY A 627 14.39 -17.58 -23.79
N GLN A 628 13.89 -16.36 -23.70
CA GLN A 628 12.46 -16.06 -23.41
C GLN A 628 11.72 -15.38 -24.57
N GLY A 629 12.31 -15.29 -25.74
CA GLY A 629 11.65 -14.80 -26.96
C GLY A 629 11.53 -13.28 -27.10
N ASN A 630 11.95 -12.49 -26.12
CA ASN A 630 12.00 -11.01 -26.18
C ASN A 630 13.33 -10.51 -25.62
N LEU A 631 14.24 -10.09 -26.52
CA LEU A 631 15.49 -9.48 -26.14
C LEU A 631 15.29 -8.08 -25.56
N SER A 632 15.95 -7.79 -24.44
CA SER A 632 16.00 -6.45 -23.88
C SER A 632 17.06 -5.60 -24.60
N PRO A 633 16.83 -4.28 -24.80
CA PRO A 633 17.83 -3.41 -25.43
C PRO A 633 19.07 -3.26 -24.55
N LEU A 634 20.24 -3.42 -25.14
CA LEU A 634 21.54 -3.18 -24.51
C LEU A 634 21.89 -1.69 -24.57
N MET A 635 22.31 -1.13 -23.43
CA MET A 635 22.82 0.25 -23.36
C MET A 635 24.30 0.25 -23.77
N LEU A 636 24.63 1.03 -24.77
CA LEU A 636 26.01 1.27 -25.19
C LEU A 636 26.50 2.57 -24.59
N LYS A 637 27.72 2.59 -24.01
CA LYS A 637 28.32 3.79 -23.44
C LYS A 637 29.71 4.00 -24.00
N LEU A 638 30.01 5.25 -24.33
CA LEU A 638 31.35 5.66 -24.77
C LEU A 638 31.91 6.79 -23.90
N GLN A 639 33.21 6.86 -23.85
CA GLN A 639 33.99 7.95 -23.27
C GLN A 639 34.88 8.57 -24.36
N GLY A 640 35.18 9.85 -24.25
CA GLY A 640 35.96 10.55 -25.26
C GLY A 640 35.24 10.69 -26.60
N GLY A 641 35.95 11.04 -27.64
CA GLY A 641 35.43 11.27 -28.99
C GLY A 641 34.61 12.54 -29.13
N ARG A 642 34.43 12.98 -30.36
CA ARG A 642 33.72 14.20 -30.74
C ARG A 642 32.36 13.88 -31.37
N ALA A 643 31.30 14.37 -30.79
CA ALA A 643 29.94 14.19 -31.34
C ALA A 643 29.78 14.91 -32.73
N PRO A 644 28.90 14.42 -33.60
CA PRO A 644 28.00 13.26 -33.46
C PRO A 644 28.77 11.91 -33.62
N PHE A 645 28.21 10.87 -33.01
CA PHE A 645 28.71 9.50 -33.02
C PHE A 645 27.88 8.62 -33.91
N ARG A 646 28.54 7.79 -34.74
CA ARG A 646 27.90 6.73 -35.50
C ARG A 646 28.24 5.39 -34.87
N TRP A 647 27.22 4.68 -34.45
CA TRP A 647 27.35 3.33 -33.94
C TRP A 647 27.10 2.31 -35.02
N LEU A 648 27.81 1.21 -35.01
CA LEU A 648 27.60 0.05 -35.86
C LEU A 648 27.54 -1.20 -34.96
N ALA A 649 26.62 -2.09 -35.28
CA ALA A 649 26.54 -3.42 -34.71
C ALA A 649 26.75 -4.43 -35.83
N ASN A 650 27.72 -5.32 -35.69
CA ASN A 650 28.09 -6.31 -36.72
C ASN A 650 28.29 -5.69 -38.12
N GLY A 651 28.87 -4.47 -38.14
CA GLY A 651 29.13 -3.72 -39.36
C GLY A 651 27.92 -2.97 -39.94
N LYS A 652 26.71 -3.15 -39.41
CA LYS A 652 25.51 -2.41 -39.82
C LYS A 652 25.35 -1.15 -38.98
N PRO A 653 25.15 0.05 -39.58
CA PRO A 653 24.97 1.28 -38.82
C PRO A 653 23.59 1.23 -38.09
N LEU A 654 23.61 1.72 -36.84
CA LEU A 654 22.36 1.98 -36.12
C LEU A 654 21.64 3.19 -36.73
N PRO A 655 20.27 3.24 -36.63
CA PRO A 655 19.46 4.20 -37.40
C PRO A 655 19.81 5.67 -37.16
N ASP A 656 20.26 6.04 -35.96
CA ASP A 656 20.44 7.43 -35.58
C ASP A 656 21.91 7.83 -35.36
N LEU A 657 22.29 9.01 -35.87
CA LEU A 657 23.50 9.71 -35.47
C LEU A 657 23.28 10.28 -34.05
N SER A 658 23.94 9.71 -33.05
CA SER A 658 23.81 10.14 -31.69
C SER A 658 24.74 11.29 -31.33
N ARG A 659 24.20 12.39 -30.79
CA ARG A 659 25.02 13.38 -30.09
C ARG A 659 25.25 12.98 -28.63
N ARG A 660 24.53 12.00 -28.16
CA ARG A 660 24.66 11.46 -26.79
C ARG A 660 25.73 10.38 -26.76
N ARG A 661 26.41 10.27 -25.64
CA ARG A 661 27.43 9.23 -25.38
C ARG A 661 26.84 7.93 -24.85
N ILE A 662 25.53 7.82 -24.88
CA ILE A 662 24.74 6.63 -24.54
C ILE A 662 23.78 6.37 -25.69
N GLN A 663 23.75 5.11 -26.17
CA GLN A 663 22.86 4.66 -27.22
C GLN A 663 22.23 3.33 -26.82
N GLN A 664 20.97 3.14 -27.14
CA GLN A 664 20.31 1.85 -27.02
C GLN A 664 20.51 1.05 -28.31
N TRP A 665 20.78 -0.23 -28.16
CA TRP A 665 20.84 -1.18 -29.25
C TRP A 665 20.06 -2.43 -28.90
N LEU A 666 19.14 -2.84 -29.78
CA LEU A 666 18.42 -4.09 -29.66
C LEU A 666 19.12 -5.13 -30.55
N PRO A 667 19.76 -6.16 -29.96
CA PRO A 667 20.36 -7.24 -30.75
C PRO A 667 19.32 -7.97 -31.59
N ASP A 668 19.73 -8.50 -32.71
CA ASP A 668 18.91 -9.34 -33.61
C ASP A 668 18.89 -10.82 -33.20
N GLY A 669 19.66 -11.20 -32.16
CA GLY A 669 19.72 -12.55 -31.61
C GLY A 669 20.82 -12.72 -30.58
N GLY A 670 20.86 -13.91 -29.97
CA GLY A 670 21.97 -14.33 -29.10
C GLY A 670 23.24 -14.64 -29.89
N GLY A 671 24.40 -14.62 -29.23
CA GLY A 671 25.69 -14.93 -29.81
C GLY A 671 26.68 -13.76 -29.84
N TYR A 672 27.82 -13.95 -30.53
CA TYR A 672 28.86 -12.95 -30.60
C TYR A 672 28.45 -11.76 -31.45
N SER A 673 28.66 -10.55 -30.93
CA SER A 673 28.38 -9.29 -31.63
C SER A 673 29.56 -8.33 -31.50
N LYS A 674 29.93 -7.68 -32.60
CA LYS A 674 30.95 -6.61 -32.65
C LYS A 674 30.28 -5.25 -32.71
N LEU A 675 30.53 -4.44 -31.69
CA LEU A 675 30.05 -3.06 -31.60
C LEU A 675 31.19 -2.10 -31.95
N THR A 676 30.91 -1.14 -32.83
CA THR A 676 31.89 -0.13 -33.24
C THR A 676 31.28 1.27 -33.11
N VAL A 677 32.01 2.22 -32.58
CA VAL A 677 31.65 3.65 -32.58
C VAL A 677 32.62 4.44 -33.38
N ILE A 678 32.12 5.35 -34.21
CA ILE A 678 32.95 6.32 -34.99
C ILE A 678 32.53 7.72 -34.60
N ASP A 679 33.50 8.58 -34.27
CA ASP A 679 33.23 9.98 -33.94
C ASP A 679 33.26 10.89 -35.17
N SER A 680 32.87 12.17 -35.00
CA SER A 680 32.83 13.14 -36.12
C SER A 680 34.23 13.46 -36.68
N ALA A 681 35.31 13.10 -36.00
CA ALA A 681 36.68 13.22 -36.48
C ALA A 681 37.20 11.95 -37.19
N GLY A 682 36.32 10.94 -37.40
CA GLY A 682 36.64 9.69 -38.06
C GLY A 682 37.42 8.69 -37.20
N ARG A 683 37.61 8.96 -35.90
CA ARG A 683 38.28 8.05 -34.98
C ARG A 683 37.28 6.97 -34.49
N ALA A 684 37.70 5.72 -34.45
CA ALA A 684 36.84 4.61 -34.11
C ALA A 684 37.35 3.81 -32.91
N ALA A 685 36.43 3.18 -32.22
CA ALA A 685 36.66 2.13 -31.21
C ALA A 685 35.71 0.98 -31.43
N SER A 686 36.16 -0.25 -31.12
CA SER A 686 35.32 -1.45 -31.24
C SER A 686 35.47 -2.30 -29.99
N VAL A 687 34.38 -3.06 -29.66
CA VAL A 687 34.38 -4.10 -28.63
C VAL A 687 33.58 -5.30 -29.14
N GLY A 688 34.03 -6.49 -28.77
CA GLY A 688 33.30 -7.74 -28.96
C GLY A 688 32.53 -8.11 -27.70
N VAL A 689 31.29 -8.53 -27.85
CA VAL A 689 30.40 -8.96 -26.72
C VAL A 689 29.67 -10.22 -27.09
N PHE A 690 29.38 -11.02 -26.10
CA PHE A 690 28.52 -12.20 -26.24
C PHE A 690 27.17 -11.94 -25.61
N ILE A 691 26.10 -12.15 -26.36
CA ILE A 691 24.71 -11.99 -25.91
C ILE A 691 24.19 -13.37 -25.55
N ASP A 692 23.92 -13.60 -24.28
CA ASP A 692 23.39 -14.85 -23.74
C ASP A 692 21.87 -14.90 -23.79
#